data_7d91d316948e6909ed245a0188690cb4
#
_entry.id   7d91d316948e6909ed245a0188690cb4
#
_cell.length_a   1.000
_cell.length_b   1.000
_cell.length_c   1.000
_cell.angle_alpha   90.00
_cell.angle_beta   90.00
_cell.angle_gamma   90.00
#
_symmetry.space_group_name_H-M   'P 1'
#
loop_
_entity.id
_entity.type
_entity.pdbx_description
1 polymer ?
#
loop_
_entity_poly.entity_id
_entity_poly.type
_entity_poly.pdbx_seq_one_letter_code
_entity_poly.pdbx_strand_id
1 'polypeptide(L)'
;MSDTRGKPRHRRPRTVLLAGAPLVVAAAAALAYGGGFLGADGADSASAATAAAWADDTADGFASVDAQGQDGTYGGRGGETVTVKTLADLEKYATASKPYVIVVAGAITMDPVGKEIKVASDKTIVGAGTAGHIVGGGFFLGTGVHNVIIRNLTIRDAYQGIWNDKDHDFDAVQMDGAHHVWIDHNDLRRMADGLIDVRKDSTNVTVSWNKLSNDNKAFGIGWTENVVTDITIHHNWIRETEQRNPSTDNAAHAHLYNNYLQDDPDTDITSSYGNYSRGRTRMVLENSYFQGVNNPVIKDDTATLVQRGSVFSGTSGRNESGGSAFTPSDFYAYTLDRAADVPGLLKSGVGPRSSIGTTSTTTKAAAASTLIVAADGSAQYKTVQAAVDAVPANNTARVDIKVAPGTYRGTVTVPANKPHVTIVGTGSSRTSTVLVEGHAAGSKKPDGSTYGTSGSATVTVLAADTQLRNLSVSNDYDESKDTSIAAQAVALRTSADKVFLDSVSTSGDQDTLLLDGAGKRVYMKNSYVVGNVDFIFGGATAVIDQSVITLKKRWDGTSAGYVMAPSTAGGKKGLLVNRTTIGGDVSAGSFHLGRNWHAGGDASLDPQATVRNSTLGAAIKAKPWTDMGGFSWKDDRFAEHKNTGAGAGSASADRPQLSDAQAAQQEVADWLGDWTPTAS
;
A
#
# COMPACT_ATOMS: atom_id res chain seq x y z
N MET A 1 2.75 -35.46 -56.94
CA MET A 1 1.67 -36.49 -56.98
C MET A 1 0.95 -36.27 -55.66
N SER A 2 -0.08 -35.49 -55.70
CA SER A 2 -1.51 -35.79 -55.78
C SER A 2 -1.97 -36.52 -54.50
N ASP A 3 -2.96 -36.19 -53.81
CA ASP A 3 -4.09 -35.30 -53.98
C ASP A 3 -5.02 -35.52 -52.77
N THR A 4 -5.58 -34.49 -52.31
CA THR A 4 -6.94 -34.04 -52.05
C THR A 4 -7.74 -34.57 -50.87
N ARG A 5 -8.27 -33.59 -50.15
CA ARG A 5 -9.69 -33.33 -49.80
C ARG A 5 -10.32 -34.20 -48.71
N GLY A 6 -11.09 -33.69 -47.81
CA GLY A 6 -11.99 -32.58 -47.74
C GLY A 6 -12.74 -32.52 -46.40
N LYS A 7 -13.14 -31.31 -46.03
CA LYS A 7 -14.26 -31.02 -45.08
C LYS A 7 -15.61 -31.33 -45.73
N PRO A 8 -16.71 -31.53 -45.02
CA PRO A 8 -17.47 -30.41 -44.46
C PRO A 8 -18.30 -30.71 -43.16
N ARG A 9 -18.53 -29.69 -42.33
CA ARG A 9 -19.74 -28.84 -42.15
C ARG A 9 -21.03 -29.45 -41.62
N HIS A 10 -21.54 -28.70 -40.60
CA HIS A 10 -22.95 -28.43 -40.20
C HIS A 10 -23.49 -29.31 -39.07
N ARG A 11 -24.28 -28.84 -38.11
CA ARG A 11 -25.09 -27.63 -37.85
C ARG A 11 -25.55 -27.63 -36.39
N ARG A 12 -25.75 -26.44 -35.84
CA ARG A 12 -26.72 -26.14 -34.75
C ARG A 12 -28.16 -26.42 -35.24
N PRO A 13 -29.24 -26.27 -34.50
CA PRO A 13 -29.48 -25.58 -33.24
C PRO A 13 -30.64 -26.14 -32.36
N ARG A 14 -31.02 -25.28 -31.37
CA ARG A 14 -32.37 -25.08 -30.77
C ARG A 14 -32.66 -25.86 -29.49
N THR A 15 -33.37 -25.38 -28.55
CA THR A 15 -33.98 -24.12 -28.14
C THR A 15 -34.79 -24.42 -26.88
N VAL A 16 -34.68 -23.54 -25.86
CA VAL A 16 -35.74 -22.98 -24.99
C VAL A 16 -36.70 -23.92 -24.27
N LEU A 17 -36.83 -23.82 -22.96
CA LEU A 17 -38.07 -23.38 -22.35
C LEU A 17 -37.91 -23.01 -20.88
N LEU A 18 -38.51 -21.87 -20.58
CA LEU A 18 -38.79 -21.20 -19.31
C LEU A 18 -39.77 -22.01 -18.43
N ALA A 19 -39.66 -21.77 -17.14
CA ALA A 19 -40.73 -21.50 -16.15
C ALA A 19 -40.15 -21.72 -14.76
N GLY A 20 -40.29 -20.92 -13.76
CA GLY A 20 -41.22 -19.92 -13.32
C GLY A 20 -41.07 -19.83 -11.82
N ALA A 21 -40.96 -18.66 -11.27
CA ALA A 21 -40.97 -18.42 -9.83
C ALA A 21 -42.35 -18.67 -9.22
N PRO A 22 -42.47 -18.80 -7.91
CA PRO A 22 -43.14 -17.71 -7.29
C PRO A 22 -42.47 -17.14 -5.99
N LEU A 23 -42.63 -15.86 -5.87
CA LEU A 23 -42.59 -14.98 -4.73
C LEU A 23 -43.51 -15.49 -3.61
N VAL A 24 -43.04 -15.47 -2.36
CA VAL A 24 -43.95 -15.33 -1.20
C VAL A 24 -43.42 -14.23 -0.30
N VAL A 25 -44.22 -13.18 -0.25
CA VAL A 25 -44.20 -12.10 0.72
C VAL A 25 -45.03 -12.53 1.94
N ALA A 26 -44.54 -12.35 3.11
CA ALA A 26 -45.43 -12.23 4.29
C ALA A 26 -44.84 -11.25 5.30
N ALA A 27 -45.74 -10.37 5.69
CA ALA A 27 -45.55 -9.15 6.43
C ALA A 27 -45.40 -9.34 7.96
N ALA A 28 -45.00 -8.21 8.55
CA ALA A 28 -44.87 -7.97 9.99
C ALA A 28 -46.21 -8.03 10.76
N ALA A 29 -46.10 -8.36 12.02
CA ALA A 29 -47.01 -7.84 13.06
C ALA A 29 -46.28 -7.74 14.40
N ALA A 30 -46.25 -6.54 14.93
CA ALA A 30 -45.88 -6.23 16.30
C ALA A 30 -47.09 -6.44 17.21
N LEU A 31 -46.85 -6.91 18.43
CA LEU A 31 -47.73 -6.65 19.57
C LEU A 31 -46.94 -6.71 20.89
N ALA A 32 -47.03 -5.63 21.63
CA ALA A 32 -46.51 -5.44 22.97
C ALA A 32 -47.55 -5.91 24.05
N TYR A 33 -47.03 -6.25 25.22
CA TYR A 33 -47.49 -6.17 26.59
C TYR A 33 -46.85 -7.31 27.40
N GLY A 34 -46.18 -7.19 28.49
CA GLY A 34 -46.22 -6.33 29.63
C GLY A 34 -45.98 -7.16 30.88
N GLY A 35 -45.01 -6.80 31.67
CA GLY A 35 -45.10 -7.04 33.12
C GLY A 35 -44.37 -8.21 33.74
N GLY A 36 -43.36 -7.95 34.58
CA GLY A 36 -43.29 -8.58 35.87
C GLY A 36 -42.03 -9.36 36.29
N PHE A 37 -41.08 -8.73 36.90
CA PHE A 37 -40.32 -9.04 38.15
C PHE A 37 -39.52 -10.36 38.37
N LEU A 38 -38.23 -10.12 38.68
CA LEU A 38 -37.30 -10.82 39.60
C LEU A 38 -36.63 -12.13 39.16
N GLY A 39 -35.31 -12.04 39.11
CA GLY A 39 -34.37 -13.15 39.10
C GLY A 39 -33.01 -12.71 38.67
N ALA A 40 -32.14 -12.35 39.63
CA ALA A 40 -30.73 -12.12 39.38
C ALA A 40 -30.05 -13.45 39.13
N ASP A 41 -29.40 -13.58 37.97
CA ASP A 41 -28.25 -14.45 37.82
C ASP A 41 -27.32 -13.83 36.75
N GLY A 42 -26.05 -13.69 37.14
CA GLY A 42 -25.02 -13.02 36.35
C GLY A 42 -24.78 -13.71 35.02
N ALA A 43 -25.12 -13.03 33.94
CA ALA A 43 -24.58 -13.31 32.63
C ALA A 43 -23.41 -12.35 32.43
N ASP A 44 -22.21 -12.91 32.45
CA ASP A 44 -21.01 -12.25 31.96
C ASP A 44 -21.28 -11.68 30.58
N SER A 45 -21.42 -10.36 30.51
CA SER A 45 -21.37 -9.63 29.28
C SER A 45 -19.92 -9.74 28.73
N ALA A 46 -19.72 -10.68 27.82
CA ALA A 46 -18.51 -10.70 27.01
C ALA A 46 -18.40 -9.36 26.28
N SER A 47 -17.60 -8.47 26.83
CA SER A 47 -17.16 -7.25 26.20
C SER A 47 -16.49 -7.68 24.87
N ALA A 48 -17.04 -7.24 23.73
CA ALA A 48 -16.37 -7.35 22.47
C ALA A 48 -15.04 -6.62 22.61
N ALA A 49 -13.95 -7.37 22.75
CA ALA A 49 -12.61 -6.83 22.79
C ALA A 49 -12.37 -6.15 21.44
N THR A 50 -12.13 -4.85 21.46
CA THR A 50 -11.63 -4.12 20.29
C THR A 50 -10.36 -4.82 19.82
N ALA A 51 -10.36 -5.29 18.56
CA ALA A 51 -9.21 -5.94 17.96
C ALA A 51 -7.99 -5.03 18.12
N ALA A 52 -6.87 -5.59 18.55
CA ALA A 52 -5.63 -4.83 18.67
C ALA A 52 -5.12 -4.48 17.27
N ALA A 53 -4.55 -3.28 17.10
CA ALA A 53 -4.11 -2.77 15.78
C ALA A 53 -3.21 -3.74 14.99
N TRP A 54 -2.38 -4.53 15.66
CA TRP A 54 -1.53 -5.57 15.05
C TRP A 54 -2.31 -6.77 14.47
N ALA A 55 -3.57 -6.99 14.89
CA ALA A 55 -4.40 -8.09 14.38
C ALA A 55 -4.96 -7.80 12.97
N ASP A 56 -4.91 -6.54 12.53
CA ASP A 56 -5.34 -6.11 11.21
C ASP A 56 -4.18 -5.94 10.23
N ASP A 57 -2.93 -6.20 10.64
CA ASP A 57 -1.78 -6.18 9.73
C ASP A 57 -1.97 -7.24 8.63
N THR A 58 -1.60 -6.87 7.41
CA THR A 58 -1.69 -7.73 6.23
C THR A 58 -0.30 -8.13 5.76
N ALA A 59 -0.17 -9.34 5.25
CA ALA A 59 1.05 -9.78 4.59
C ALA A 59 1.37 -8.91 3.37
N ASP A 60 2.64 -8.83 3.04
CA ASP A 60 3.16 -8.27 1.80
C ASP A 60 3.81 -9.38 0.94
N GLY A 61 4.54 -9.00 -0.11
CA GLY A 61 5.23 -9.94 -0.96
C GLY A 61 4.27 -10.98 -1.61
N PHE A 62 4.78 -12.17 -1.89
CA PHE A 62 3.96 -13.22 -2.49
C PHE A 62 2.84 -13.74 -1.58
N ALA A 63 2.95 -13.61 -0.26
CA ALA A 63 1.84 -13.94 0.64
C ALA A 63 0.64 -13.00 0.53
N SER A 64 0.77 -11.84 -0.11
CA SER A 64 -0.31 -10.90 -0.37
C SER A 64 -0.99 -11.09 -1.72
N VAL A 65 -0.46 -11.94 -2.58
CA VAL A 65 -0.97 -12.14 -3.96
C VAL A 65 -2.20 -13.04 -3.95
N ASP A 66 -3.25 -12.60 -4.64
CA ASP A 66 -4.45 -13.42 -4.86
C ASP A 66 -4.11 -14.63 -5.75
N ALA A 67 -4.21 -15.81 -5.19
CA ALA A 67 -3.92 -17.08 -5.88
C ALA A 67 -4.64 -18.26 -5.22
N GLN A 68 -4.81 -19.36 -5.93
CA GLN A 68 -5.38 -20.62 -5.44
C GLN A 68 -6.72 -20.47 -4.71
N GLY A 69 -7.51 -19.42 -5.04
CA GLY A 69 -8.80 -19.14 -4.41
C GLY A 69 -8.71 -18.44 -3.06
N GLN A 70 -7.52 -17.97 -2.68
CA GLN A 70 -7.23 -17.22 -1.46
C GLN A 70 -6.82 -15.79 -1.83
N ASP A 71 -7.48 -14.78 -1.25
CA ASP A 71 -7.20 -13.34 -1.45
C ASP A 71 -6.17 -12.86 -0.41
N GLY A 72 -4.89 -13.16 -0.65
CA GLY A 72 -3.79 -12.86 0.25
C GLY A 72 -3.83 -13.59 1.59
N THR A 73 -2.94 -13.21 2.52
CA THR A 73 -2.80 -13.84 3.84
C THR A 73 -3.24 -12.89 4.94
N TYR A 74 -4.27 -13.26 5.68
CA TYR A 74 -4.82 -12.52 6.83
C TYR A 74 -5.00 -13.38 8.09
N GLY A 75 -4.54 -14.64 8.04
CA GLY A 75 -4.51 -15.56 9.19
C GLY A 75 -5.88 -15.80 9.81
N GLY A 76 -5.91 -15.77 11.14
CA GLY A 76 -7.13 -15.97 11.92
C GLY A 76 -8.05 -14.76 12.04
N ARG A 77 -7.91 -13.74 11.16
CA ARG A 77 -8.74 -12.53 11.21
C ARG A 77 -10.25 -12.88 11.15
N GLY A 78 -11.04 -12.26 12.00
CA GLY A 78 -12.47 -12.55 12.15
C GLY A 78 -12.80 -13.77 13.00
N GLY A 79 -11.80 -14.56 13.40
CA GLY A 79 -11.94 -15.62 14.39
C GLY A 79 -11.80 -15.12 15.82
N GLU A 80 -12.00 -16.03 16.76
CA GLU A 80 -11.82 -15.76 18.19
C GLU A 80 -10.34 -15.51 18.51
N THR A 81 -10.06 -14.50 19.35
CA THR A 81 -8.73 -14.29 19.91
C THR A 81 -8.61 -15.01 21.24
N VAL A 82 -7.65 -15.92 21.34
CA VAL A 82 -7.38 -16.70 22.54
C VAL A 82 -5.95 -16.48 23.03
N THR A 83 -5.79 -16.43 24.36
CA THR A 83 -4.45 -16.34 24.97
C THR A 83 -4.06 -17.68 25.55
N VAL A 84 -2.91 -18.20 25.10
CA VAL A 84 -2.41 -19.53 25.51
C VAL A 84 -1.11 -19.42 26.31
N LYS A 85 -0.95 -20.31 27.30
CA LYS A 85 0.26 -20.43 28.14
C LYS A 85 0.71 -21.87 28.30
N THR A 86 -0.05 -22.82 27.77
CA THR A 86 0.25 -24.27 27.87
C THR A 86 0.34 -24.89 26.48
N LEU A 87 1.09 -25.99 26.37
CA LEU A 87 1.19 -26.76 25.13
C LEU A 87 -0.19 -27.28 24.70
N ALA A 88 -0.98 -27.80 25.64
CA ALA A 88 -2.30 -28.35 25.35
C ALA A 88 -3.25 -27.30 24.76
N ASP A 89 -3.25 -26.06 25.27
CA ASP A 89 -4.08 -24.99 24.71
C ASP A 89 -3.57 -24.55 23.34
N LEU A 90 -2.25 -24.43 23.16
CA LEU A 90 -1.67 -24.09 21.87
C LEU A 90 -2.03 -25.14 20.80
N GLU A 91 -1.88 -26.44 21.11
CA GLU A 91 -2.30 -27.52 20.20
C GLU A 91 -3.78 -27.46 19.89
N LYS A 92 -4.62 -27.32 20.91
CA LYS A 92 -6.09 -27.27 20.78
C LYS A 92 -6.52 -26.22 19.75
N TYR A 93 -5.99 -25.01 19.83
CA TYR A 93 -6.41 -23.93 18.96
C TYR A 93 -5.68 -23.90 17.62
N ALA A 94 -4.41 -24.29 17.58
CA ALA A 94 -3.65 -24.35 16.33
C ALA A 94 -4.17 -25.43 15.38
N THR A 95 -4.66 -26.56 15.90
CA THR A 95 -5.19 -27.67 15.08
C THR A 95 -6.69 -27.57 14.78
N ALA A 96 -7.40 -26.61 15.38
CA ALA A 96 -8.84 -26.45 15.19
C ALA A 96 -9.17 -26.04 13.75
N SER A 97 -10.33 -26.50 13.24
CA SER A 97 -10.81 -26.12 11.90
C SER A 97 -11.35 -24.68 11.82
N LYS A 98 -11.66 -24.04 12.96
CA LYS A 98 -12.14 -22.66 13.00
C LYS A 98 -10.98 -21.67 12.92
N PRO A 99 -11.18 -20.47 12.35
CA PRO A 99 -10.21 -19.39 12.45
C PRO A 99 -9.93 -18.99 13.90
N TYR A 100 -8.64 -18.77 14.22
CA TYR A 100 -8.22 -18.29 15.54
C TYR A 100 -7.04 -17.32 15.45
N VAL A 101 -7.07 -16.28 16.28
CA VAL A 101 -5.89 -15.51 16.64
C VAL A 101 -5.39 -16.03 17.99
N ILE A 102 -4.23 -16.68 18.01
CA ILE A 102 -3.66 -17.39 19.15
C ILE A 102 -2.49 -16.58 19.72
N VAL A 103 -2.70 -15.93 20.85
CA VAL A 103 -1.70 -15.11 21.52
C VAL A 103 -0.91 -15.97 22.50
N VAL A 104 0.38 -16.21 22.23
CA VAL A 104 1.29 -16.96 23.11
C VAL A 104 1.84 -16.00 24.17
N ALA A 105 1.38 -16.14 25.41
CA ALA A 105 1.71 -15.23 26.51
C ALA A 105 2.65 -15.86 27.53
N GLY A 106 3.82 -16.27 27.10
CA GLY A 106 4.86 -16.89 27.91
C GLY A 106 5.67 -17.95 27.17
N ALA A 107 6.55 -18.65 27.86
CA ALA A 107 7.30 -19.74 27.28
C ALA A 107 6.47 -21.04 27.35
N ILE A 108 6.27 -21.68 26.19
CA ILE A 108 5.63 -22.99 26.07
C ILE A 108 6.72 -23.98 25.62
N THR A 109 6.99 -24.96 26.47
CA THR A 109 7.95 -26.03 26.18
C THR A 109 7.26 -27.19 25.48
N MET A 110 7.82 -27.63 24.38
CA MET A 110 7.34 -28.78 23.62
C MET A 110 7.72 -30.08 24.33
N ASP A 111 6.83 -31.04 24.33
CA ASP A 111 7.00 -32.37 24.88
C ASP A 111 6.37 -33.39 23.93
N PRO A 112 7.17 -34.32 23.36
CA PRO A 112 8.62 -34.43 23.48
C PRO A 112 9.37 -33.29 22.79
N VAL A 113 10.67 -33.11 23.07
CA VAL A 113 11.54 -32.23 22.31
C VAL A 113 11.52 -32.64 20.83
N GLY A 114 11.50 -31.64 19.93
CA GLY A 114 11.33 -31.84 18.51
C GLY A 114 9.85 -31.89 18.04
N LYS A 115 8.90 -31.79 18.95
CA LYS A 115 7.50 -31.79 18.58
C LYS A 115 7.16 -30.57 17.71
N GLU A 116 6.56 -30.85 16.56
CA GLU A 116 5.98 -29.84 15.66
C GLU A 116 4.45 -29.85 15.74
N ILE A 117 3.88 -28.72 16.07
CA ILE A 117 2.42 -28.57 16.14
C ILE A 117 1.88 -28.47 14.72
N LYS A 118 0.95 -29.37 14.35
CA LYS A 118 0.26 -29.34 13.05
C LYS A 118 -0.72 -28.19 13.02
N VAL A 119 -0.36 -27.12 12.33
CA VAL A 119 -1.21 -25.93 12.21
C VAL A 119 -2.27 -26.13 11.13
N ALA A 120 -3.53 -25.84 11.42
CA ALA A 120 -4.62 -25.83 10.44
C ALA A 120 -4.70 -24.46 9.73
N SER A 121 -5.46 -24.40 8.63
CA SER A 121 -5.70 -23.13 7.92
C SER A 121 -6.36 -22.06 8.79
N ASP A 122 -6.27 -20.80 8.36
CA ASP A 122 -6.91 -19.64 9.01
C ASP A 122 -6.44 -19.41 10.46
N LYS A 123 -5.14 -19.38 10.64
CA LYS A 123 -4.53 -19.15 11.96
C LYS A 123 -3.57 -17.96 11.96
N THR A 124 -3.67 -17.16 13.00
CA THR A 124 -2.59 -16.26 13.43
C THR A 124 -2.02 -16.77 14.74
N ILE A 125 -0.75 -17.16 14.78
CA ILE A 125 -0.04 -17.53 16.00
C ILE A 125 0.96 -16.41 16.28
N VAL A 126 0.76 -15.68 17.37
CA VAL A 126 1.50 -14.45 17.67
C VAL A 126 1.99 -14.41 19.11
N GLY A 127 3.24 -14.01 19.31
CA GLY A 127 3.80 -13.83 20.65
C GLY A 127 3.30 -12.53 21.30
N ALA A 128 2.94 -12.59 22.58
CA ALA A 128 2.56 -11.43 23.38
C ALA A 128 3.77 -10.54 23.69
N GLY A 129 3.94 -9.45 22.96
CA GLY A 129 5.12 -8.61 23.10
C GLY A 129 6.41 -9.42 22.90
N THR A 130 7.36 -9.30 23.80
CA THR A 130 8.59 -10.10 23.78
C THR A 130 8.52 -11.37 24.63
N ALA A 131 7.34 -11.75 25.11
CA ALA A 131 7.18 -12.87 26.05
C ALA A 131 6.81 -14.21 25.38
N GLY A 132 6.36 -14.21 24.13
CA GLY A 132 5.90 -15.39 23.41
C GLY A 132 7.08 -16.27 22.98
N HIS A 133 7.28 -17.42 23.65
CA HIS A 133 8.36 -18.34 23.31
C HIS A 133 7.81 -19.74 23.03
N ILE A 134 8.38 -20.40 22.03
CA ILE A 134 8.24 -21.82 21.74
C ILE A 134 9.60 -22.45 21.98
N VAL A 135 9.68 -23.41 22.89
CA VAL A 135 10.95 -23.99 23.34
C VAL A 135 10.98 -25.47 23.07
N GLY A 136 12.00 -25.94 22.35
CA GLY A 136 12.24 -27.36 22.12
C GLY A 136 11.36 -27.95 21.00
N GLY A 137 10.88 -27.17 20.05
CA GLY A 137 10.10 -27.63 18.89
C GLY A 137 9.55 -26.47 18.08
N GLY A 138 8.61 -26.75 17.18
CA GLY A 138 8.17 -25.79 16.17
C GLY A 138 6.75 -26.03 15.65
N PHE A 139 6.53 -25.64 14.40
CA PHE A 139 5.25 -25.71 13.71
C PHE A 139 5.37 -26.42 12.37
N PHE A 140 4.40 -27.26 12.06
CA PHE A 140 4.28 -27.96 10.78
C PHE A 140 2.99 -27.56 10.06
N LEU A 141 3.12 -27.16 8.79
CA LEU A 141 2.00 -26.79 7.91
C LEU A 141 1.94 -27.83 6.77
N GLY A 142 0.94 -28.71 6.81
CA GLY A 142 0.79 -29.80 5.84
C GLY A 142 0.12 -29.35 4.52
N THR A 143 0.04 -30.28 3.59
CA THR A 143 -0.52 -30.06 2.25
C THR A 143 -1.93 -29.47 2.30
N GLY A 144 -2.12 -28.37 1.56
CA GLY A 144 -3.40 -27.65 1.48
C GLY A 144 -3.70 -26.73 2.66
N VAL A 145 -2.85 -26.68 3.67
CA VAL A 145 -2.93 -25.64 4.73
C VAL A 145 -2.65 -24.29 4.11
N HIS A 146 -3.49 -23.31 4.44
CA HIS A 146 -3.39 -21.97 3.86
C HIS A 146 -3.82 -20.88 4.85
N ASN A 147 -3.49 -19.63 4.50
CA ASN A 147 -3.88 -18.46 5.28
C ASN A 147 -3.38 -18.54 6.72
N VAL A 148 -2.05 -18.65 6.88
CA VAL A 148 -1.42 -18.78 8.19
C VAL A 148 -0.39 -17.67 8.43
N ILE A 149 -0.46 -17.05 9.61
CA ILE A 149 0.50 -16.06 10.10
C ILE A 149 1.21 -16.61 11.33
N ILE A 150 2.55 -16.67 11.30
CA ILE A 150 3.41 -17.01 12.45
C ILE A 150 4.27 -15.79 12.74
N ARG A 151 4.01 -15.14 13.87
CA ARG A 151 4.54 -13.80 14.07
C ARG A 151 4.98 -13.52 15.50
N ASN A 152 6.04 -12.71 15.63
CA ASN A 152 6.45 -12.13 16.92
C ASN A 152 6.79 -13.16 18.01
N LEU A 153 7.31 -14.31 17.61
CA LEU A 153 7.67 -15.40 18.51
C LEU A 153 9.20 -15.55 18.61
N THR A 154 9.68 -16.03 19.76
CA THR A 154 10.99 -16.64 19.86
C THR A 154 10.83 -18.17 19.80
N ILE A 155 11.32 -18.82 18.74
CA ILE A 155 11.28 -20.29 18.57
C ILE A 155 12.70 -20.81 18.66
N ARG A 156 12.95 -21.73 19.60
CA ARG A 156 14.34 -22.06 19.96
C ARG A 156 14.52 -23.38 20.68
N ASP A 157 15.80 -23.82 20.70
CA ASP A 157 16.34 -24.83 21.61
C ASP A 157 15.76 -26.24 21.42
N ALA A 158 15.54 -26.66 20.15
CA ALA A 158 15.33 -28.08 19.82
C ALA A 158 16.64 -28.81 19.46
N TYR A 159 17.77 -28.11 19.48
CA TYR A 159 19.12 -28.70 19.23
C TYR A 159 19.49 -29.76 20.24
N GLN A 160 19.91 -30.95 19.76
CA GLN A 160 20.22 -32.11 20.58
C GLN A 160 21.74 -32.45 20.67
N GLY A 161 22.58 -31.44 20.40
CA GLY A 161 24.06 -31.59 20.50
C GLY A 161 24.74 -32.01 19.20
N ILE A 162 24.00 -32.33 18.15
CA ILE A 162 24.49 -32.67 16.82
C ILE A 162 23.66 -31.95 15.76
N TRP A 163 24.34 -31.32 14.80
CA TRP A 163 23.70 -30.75 13.61
C TRP A 163 23.52 -31.80 12.51
N ASN A 164 22.47 -31.71 11.72
CA ASN A 164 22.14 -32.63 10.62
C ASN A 164 21.97 -34.10 11.04
N ASP A 165 21.51 -34.32 12.24
CA ASP A 165 21.14 -35.66 12.68
C ASP A 165 19.85 -36.10 11.96
N LYS A 166 19.91 -37.20 11.21
CA LYS A 166 18.78 -37.71 10.43
C LYS A 166 17.61 -38.19 11.30
N ASP A 167 17.84 -38.43 12.56
CA ASP A 167 16.81 -38.85 13.52
C ASP A 167 16.15 -37.65 14.18
N HIS A 168 16.61 -36.42 13.92
CA HIS A 168 16.14 -35.18 14.53
C HIS A 168 15.92 -34.08 13.47
N ASP A 169 14.95 -34.29 12.55
CA ASP A 169 14.48 -33.33 11.56
C ASP A 169 13.53 -32.31 12.24
N PHE A 170 14.10 -31.48 13.14
CA PHE A 170 13.35 -30.54 13.98
C PHE A 170 13.56 -29.11 13.51
N ASP A 171 12.54 -28.56 12.82
CA ASP A 171 12.53 -27.21 12.30
C ASP A 171 11.75 -26.25 13.19
N ALA A 172 12.02 -24.95 13.11
CA ALA A 172 11.19 -23.95 13.78
C ALA A 172 9.84 -23.78 13.06
N VAL A 173 9.86 -23.71 11.73
CA VAL A 173 8.67 -23.70 10.88
C VAL A 173 8.92 -24.55 9.65
N GLN A 174 8.21 -25.67 9.52
CA GLN A 174 8.27 -26.53 8.35
C GLN A 174 6.93 -26.52 7.61
N MET A 175 6.95 -26.45 6.29
CA MET A 175 5.76 -26.54 5.48
C MET A 175 5.96 -27.45 4.26
N ASP A 176 4.97 -28.34 4.06
CA ASP A 176 4.92 -29.33 2.98
C ASP A 176 3.63 -29.12 2.15
N GLY A 177 3.68 -28.37 1.05
CA GLY A 177 2.52 -28.12 0.19
C GLY A 177 1.49 -27.16 0.80
N ALA A 178 1.92 -26.21 1.65
CA ALA A 178 1.11 -25.13 2.19
C ALA A 178 1.17 -23.88 1.29
N HIS A 179 0.22 -22.98 1.42
CA HIS A 179 0.23 -21.72 0.67
C HIS A 179 -0.36 -20.55 1.46
N HIS A 180 -0.03 -19.31 1.04
CA HIS A 180 -0.45 -18.09 1.73
C HIS A 180 -0.02 -18.11 3.20
N VAL A 181 1.30 -18.08 3.40
CA VAL A 181 1.93 -18.12 4.72
C VAL A 181 2.81 -16.89 4.92
N TRP A 182 2.64 -16.22 6.04
CA TRP A 182 3.47 -15.10 6.44
C TRP A 182 4.20 -15.39 7.75
N ILE A 183 5.54 -15.37 7.70
CA ILE A 183 6.42 -15.57 8.85
C ILE A 183 7.13 -14.25 9.13
N ASP A 184 6.77 -13.58 10.24
CA ASP A 184 7.12 -12.17 10.43
C ASP A 184 7.57 -11.84 11.87
N HIS A 185 8.62 -11.03 12.01
CA HIS A 185 9.14 -10.55 13.29
C HIS A 185 9.44 -11.67 14.32
N ASN A 186 9.94 -12.84 13.90
CA ASN A 186 10.34 -13.91 14.81
C ASN A 186 11.86 -13.89 15.08
N ASP A 187 12.28 -14.42 16.23
CA ASP A 187 13.66 -14.79 16.56
C ASP A 187 13.75 -16.33 16.56
N LEU A 188 14.35 -16.90 15.50
CA LEU A 188 14.46 -18.33 15.27
C LEU A 188 15.92 -18.77 15.46
N ARG A 189 16.14 -19.81 16.29
CA ARG A 189 17.51 -20.25 16.59
C ARG A 189 17.59 -21.59 17.27
N ARG A 190 18.76 -22.29 17.10
CA ARG A 190 19.15 -23.52 17.80
C ARG A 190 18.09 -24.62 17.66
N MET A 191 17.69 -24.88 16.43
CA MET A 191 16.91 -26.05 16.05
C MET A 191 17.85 -27.20 15.69
N ALA A 192 17.37 -28.41 15.50
CA ALA A 192 18.25 -29.54 15.21
C ALA A 192 18.56 -29.68 13.71
N ASP A 193 17.61 -29.32 12.83
CA ASP A 193 17.79 -29.34 11.37
C ASP A 193 17.83 -27.94 10.78
N GLY A 194 16.72 -27.20 10.72
CA GLY A 194 16.64 -25.90 10.09
C GLY A 194 15.71 -24.91 10.78
N LEU A 195 15.74 -23.66 10.32
CA LEU A 195 14.89 -22.63 10.90
C LEU A 195 13.57 -22.49 10.15
N ILE A 196 13.61 -22.46 8.80
CA ILE A 196 12.40 -22.34 7.97
C ILE A 196 12.53 -23.25 6.76
N ASP A 197 11.63 -24.22 6.63
CA ASP A 197 11.54 -25.10 5.48
C ASP A 197 10.24 -24.86 4.68
N VAL A 198 10.38 -24.53 3.39
CA VAL A 198 9.30 -24.28 2.43
C VAL A 198 9.38 -25.34 1.34
N ARG A 199 8.74 -26.49 1.55
CA ARG A 199 8.97 -27.70 0.76
C ARG A 199 7.74 -28.15 -0.01
N LYS A 200 7.95 -29.09 -0.94
CA LYS A 200 6.92 -29.91 -1.59
C LYS A 200 5.75 -29.09 -2.14
N ASP A 201 6.07 -28.16 -3.03
CA ASP A 201 5.09 -27.30 -3.72
C ASP A 201 4.44 -26.22 -2.82
N SER A 202 4.99 -25.93 -1.65
CA SER A 202 4.56 -24.76 -0.88
C SER A 202 4.81 -23.48 -1.66
N THR A 203 3.85 -22.55 -1.65
CA THR A 203 3.91 -21.34 -2.47
C THR A 203 3.17 -20.15 -1.84
N ASN A 204 3.26 -18.96 -2.43
CA ASN A 204 2.69 -17.73 -1.87
C ASN A 204 3.14 -17.48 -0.42
N VAL A 205 4.46 -17.51 -0.21
CA VAL A 205 5.07 -17.35 1.12
C VAL A 205 5.82 -16.03 1.20
N THR A 206 5.70 -15.34 2.33
CA THR A 206 6.56 -14.19 2.67
C THR A 206 7.22 -14.42 4.02
N VAL A 207 8.54 -14.20 4.07
CA VAL A 207 9.36 -14.26 5.29
C VAL A 207 10.01 -12.89 5.49
N SER A 208 9.62 -12.18 6.55
CA SER A 208 10.00 -10.78 6.73
C SER A 208 10.35 -10.43 8.18
N TRP A 209 11.31 -9.52 8.34
CA TRP A 209 11.71 -8.96 9.64
C TRP A 209 12.08 -9.99 10.72
N ASN A 210 12.50 -11.18 10.32
CA ASN A 210 12.94 -12.20 11.28
C ASN A 210 14.43 -12.07 11.58
N LYS A 211 14.82 -12.50 12.78
CA LYS A 211 16.18 -12.80 13.14
C LYS A 211 16.37 -14.31 13.09
N LEU A 212 17.27 -14.78 12.22
CA LEU A 212 17.64 -16.19 12.06
C LEU A 212 19.08 -16.34 12.49
N SER A 213 19.37 -17.16 13.51
CA SER A 213 20.72 -17.19 14.05
C SER A 213 21.07 -18.48 14.76
N ASN A 214 22.39 -18.74 14.88
CA ASN A 214 22.94 -19.81 15.66
C ASN A 214 22.34 -21.18 15.31
N ASP A 215 22.46 -21.53 14.02
CA ASP A 215 21.89 -22.76 13.47
C ASP A 215 22.74 -23.31 12.32
N ASN A 216 22.52 -24.58 11.93
CA ASN A 216 23.18 -25.13 10.77
C ASN A 216 22.56 -24.62 9.46
N LYS A 217 21.23 -24.51 9.39
CA LYS A 217 20.48 -24.16 8.16
C LYS A 217 19.44 -23.06 8.43
N ALA A 218 19.47 -21.98 7.65
CA ALA A 218 18.46 -20.95 7.77
C ALA A 218 17.15 -21.28 7.01
N PHE A 219 17.26 -21.68 5.72
CA PHE A 219 16.10 -21.97 4.86
C PHE A 219 16.33 -23.18 3.97
N GLY A 220 15.38 -24.11 3.97
CA GLY A 220 15.24 -25.13 2.94
C GLY A 220 14.04 -24.83 2.04
N ILE A 221 14.28 -24.51 0.75
CA ILE A 221 13.21 -24.16 -0.18
C ILE A 221 13.22 -25.09 -1.38
N GLY A 222 12.05 -25.70 -1.69
CA GLY A 222 11.87 -26.58 -2.83
C GLY A 222 11.60 -28.04 -2.45
N TRP A 223 12.56 -28.96 -2.62
CA TRP A 223 12.41 -30.40 -2.40
C TRP A 223 11.28 -31.00 -3.27
N THR A 224 11.16 -30.53 -4.50
CA THR A 224 10.17 -30.92 -5.49
C THR A 224 10.76 -30.87 -6.89
N GLU A 225 10.23 -31.69 -7.80
CA GLU A 225 10.51 -31.61 -9.24
C GLU A 225 9.70 -30.51 -9.92
N ASN A 226 8.67 -29.98 -9.27
CA ASN A 226 7.82 -28.92 -9.80
C ASN A 226 8.47 -27.55 -9.64
N VAL A 227 8.13 -26.61 -10.52
CA VAL A 227 8.58 -25.22 -10.46
C VAL A 227 7.34 -24.34 -10.20
N VAL A 228 6.91 -24.31 -8.93
CA VAL A 228 5.64 -23.69 -8.52
C VAL A 228 5.75 -22.77 -7.31
N THR A 229 6.86 -22.79 -6.60
CA THR A 229 7.07 -21.98 -5.39
C THR A 229 7.25 -20.51 -5.74
N ASP A 230 6.39 -19.67 -5.19
CA ASP A 230 6.48 -18.20 -5.20
C ASP A 230 6.79 -17.73 -3.78
N ILE A 231 7.96 -17.12 -3.58
CA ILE A 231 8.44 -16.74 -2.25
C ILE A 231 9.08 -15.34 -2.24
N THR A 232 8.76 -14.56 -1.22
CA THR A 232 9.45 -13.31 -0.89
C THR A 232 10.18 -13.45 0.43
N ILE A 233 11.46 -13.06 0.45
CA ILE A 233 12.30 -13.04 1.65
C ILE A 233 12.91 -11.65 1.78
N HIS A 234 12.50 -10.88 2.79
CA HIS A 234 12.98 -9.51 2.91
C HIS A 234 13.13 -9.03 4.35
N HIS A 235 14.05 -8.11 4.54
CA HIS A 235 14.30 -7.48 5.84
C HIS A 235 14.62 -8.50 6.95
N ASN A 236 15.25 -9.64 6.63
CA ASN A 236 15.68 -10.61 7.62
C ASN A 236 17.17 -10.40 7.96
N TRP A 237 17.54 -10.58 9.22
CA TRP A 237 18.90 -10.65 9.67
C TRP A 237 19.30 -12.10 9.90
N ILE A 238 20.17 -12.61 9.03
CA ILE A 238 20.67 -13.99 9.02
C ILE A 238 22.13 -13.94 9.47
N ARG A 239 22.44 -14.59 10.58
CA ARG A 239 23.79 -14.61 11.16
C ARG A 239 24.10 -15.92 11.87
N GLU A 240 25.37 -16.28 11.94
CA GLU A 240 25.78 -17.52 12.62
C GLU A 240 24.98 -18.73 12.11
N THR A 241 24.82 -18.83 10.78
CA THR A 241 24.19 -19.96 10.10
C THR A 241 25.15 -20.52 9.06
N GLU A 242 25.39 -21.85 9.12
CA GLU A 242 26.43 -22.48 8.30
C GLU A 242 26.03 -22.48 6.81
N GLN A 243 24.78 -22.78 6.48
CA GLN A 243 24.33 -22.97 5.10
C GLN A 243 22.86 -22.64 4.88
N ARG A 244 22.44 -22.67 3.61
CA ARG A 244 21.05 -22.42 3.18
C ARG A 244 20.53 -21.03 3.59
N ASN A 245 21.20 -19.99 3.17
CA ASN A 245 20.93 -18.60 3.57
C ASN A 245 20.29 -17.69 2.50
N PRO A 246 19.24 -18.09 1.73
CA PRO A 246 18.59 -19.39 1.57
C PRO A 246 19.29 -20.31 0.54
N SER A 247 18.97 -21.63 0.56
CA SER A 247 19.09 -22.53 -0.57
C SER A 247 17.70 -22.70 -1.22
N THR A 248 17.56 -22.25 -2.45
CA THR A 248 16.28 -22.21 -3.17
C THR A 248 16.34 -23.10 -4.39
N ASP A 249 15.55 -24.18 -4.41
CA ASP A 249 15.54 -25.18 -5.48
C ASP A 249 14.17 -25.22 -6.17
N ASN A 250 14.17 -25.16 -7.52
CA ASN A 250 12.98 -25.20 -8.37
C ASN A 250 11.86 -24.17 -8.04
N ALA A 251 12.22 -22.97 -7.54
CA ALA A 251 11.24 -21.92 -7.31
C ALA A 251 10.86 -21.23 -8.63
N ALA A 252 9.56 -21.03 -8.86
CA ALA A 252 9.04 -20.27 -9.99
C ALA A 252 9.46 -18.80 -9.88
N HIS A 253 9.28 -18.23 -8.70
CA HIS A 253 9.70 -16.86 -8.41
C HIS A 253 10.24 -16.78 -6.98
N ALA A 254 11.52 -16.44 -6.84
CA ALA A 254 12.14 -16.14 -5.55
C ALA A 254 12.59 -14.66 -5.55
N HIS A 255 11.94 -13.82 -4.76
CA HIS A 255 12.29 -12.42 -4.61
C HIS A 255 12.92 -12.16 -3.24
N LEU A 256 14.20 -11.80 -3.24
CA LEU A 256 14.98 -11.52 -2.04
C LEU A 256 15.40 -10.06 -2.05
N TYR A 257 15.08 -9.30 -1.00
CA TYR A 257 15.52 -7.90 -0.94
C TYR A 257 15.73 -7.39 0.49
N ASN A 258 16.63 -6.44 0.65
CA ASN A 258 16.95 -5.79 1.92
C ASN A 258 17.25 -6.77 3.08
N ASN A 259 17.79 -7.94 2.79
CA ASN A 259 18.27 -8.87 3.82
C ASN A 259 19.69 -8.52 4.25
N TYR A 260 20.02 -8.79 5.51
CA TYR A 260 21.35 -8.67 6.06
C TYR A 260 21.91 -10.06 6.41
N LEU A 261 22.90 -10.51 5.65
CA LEU A 261 23.64 -11.72 5.92
C LEU A 261 24.97 -11.32 6.56
N GLN A 262 25.18 -11.80 7.78
CA GLN A 262 26.39 -11.50 8.54
C GLN A 262 27.09 -12.77 8.95
N ASP A 263 28.32 -12.94 8.52
CA ASP A 263 29.27 -13.92 9.06
C ASP A 263 30.22 -13.20 10.00
N ASP A 264 30.29 -13.66 11.23
CA ASP A 264 31.14 -13.09 12.26
C ASP A 264 32.27 -14.06 12.55
N PRO A 265 33.55 -13.72 12.23
CA PRO A 265 34.69 -14.64 12.40
C PRO A 265 34.97 -15.01 13.87
N ASP A 266 34.37 -14.29 14.82
CA ASP A 266 34.54 -14.55 16.25
C ASP A 266 33.52 -15.56 16.80
N THR A 267 32.69 -16.17 15.93
CA THR A 267 31.72 -17.21 16.32
C THR A 267 32.11 -18.60 15.85
N ASP A 268 31.58 -19.61 16.51
CA ASP A 268 31.87 -21.03 16.18
C ASP A 268 31.18 -21.52 14.90
N ILE A 269 30.19 -20.76 14.36
CA ILE A 269 29.43 -21.09 13.16
C ILE A 269 29.72 -20.05 12.07
N THR A 270 30.40 -20.49 11.02
CA THR A 270 30.74 -19.67 9.86
C THR A 270 29.95 -20.10 8.63
N SER A 271 29.62 -19.15 7.78
CA SER A 271 28.79 -19.35 6.59
C SER A 271 29.58 -20.00 5.46
N SER A 272 29.15 -21.19 5.00
CA SER A 272 29.70 -21.86 3.82
C SER A 272 29.28 -21.13 2.52
N TYR A 273 28.06 -20.60 2.48
CA TYR A 273 27.54 -19.79 1.38
C TYR A 273 26.32 -18.94 1.83
N GLY A 274 26.08 -17.87 1.10
CA GLY A 274 24.92 -17.01 1.27
C GLY A 274 23.69 -17.49 0.48
N ASN A 275 23.24 -16.71 -0.52
CA ASN A 275 22.07 -17.06 -1.33
C ASN A 275 22.45 -18.05 -2.45
N TYR A 276 21.72 -19.14 -2.57
CA TYR A 276 21.94 -20.17 -3.58
C TYR A 276 20.67 -20.41 -4.42
N SER A 277 20.72 -20.01 -5.69
CA SER A 277 19.69 -20.30 -6.70
C SER A 277 20.00 -21.65 -7.37
N ARG A 278 19.16 -22.66 -7.12
CA ARG A 278 19.38 -24.05 -7.55
C ARG A 278 18.34 -24.54 -8.53
N GLY A 279 18.67 -25.65 -9.21
CA GLY A 279 17.75 -26.32 -10.13
C GLY A 279 17.23 -25.38 -11.22
N ARG A 280 15.92 -25.20 -11.31
CA ARG A 280 15.24 -24.30 -12.25
C ARG A 280 14.72 -23.03 -11.59
N THR A 281 15.28 -22.64 -10.48
CA THR A 281 14.90 -21.43 -9.74
C THR A 281 15.10 -20.17 -10.58
N ARG A 282 14.13 -19.25 -10.51
CA ARG A 282 14.23 -17.88 -11.00
C ARG A 282 14.31 -16.94 -9.81
N MET A 283 15.50 -16.37 -9.55
CA MET A 283 15.76 -15.53 -8.39
C MET A 283 16.03 -14.08 -8.80
N VAL A 284 15.40 -13.14 -8.08
CA VAL A 284 15.73 -11.70 -8.09
C VAL A 284 16.23 -11.33 -6.71
N LEU A 285 17.45 -10.78 -6.62
CA LEU A 285 18.11 -10.34 -5.39
C LEU A 285 18.39 -8.84 -5.48
N GLU A 286 17.86 -8.06 -4.52
CA GLU A 286 17.97 -6.61 -4.55
C GLU A 286 18.40 -6.03 -3.20
N ASN A 287 19.23 -5.00 -3.25
CA ASN A 287 19.59 -4.11 -2.14
C ASN A 287 19.86 -4.82 -0.78
N SER A 288 20.37 -6.03 -0.80
CA SER A 288 20.75 -6.77 0.40
C SER A 288 22.19 -6.44 0.82
N TYR A 289 22.53 -6.69 2.08
CA TYR A 289 23.87 -6.45 2.61
C TYR A 289 24.53 -7.76 3.05
N PHE A 290 25.70 -8.06 2.52
CA PHE A 290 26.51 -9.24 2.87
C PHE A 290 27.77 -8.79 3.56
N GLN A 291 28.00 -9.27 4.79
CA GLN A 291 29.19 -8.95 5.58
C GLN A 291 29.94 -10.23 5.96
N GLY A 292 31.19 -10.35 5.54
CA GLY A 292 32.07 -11.48 5.87
C GLY A 292 31.74 -12.80 5.17
N VAL A 293 30.59 -12.88 4.49
CA VAL A 293 30.02 -14.13 3.94
C VAL A 293 30.94 -14.75 2.87
N ASN A 294 31.27 -16.03 3.02
CA ASN A 294 31.90 -16.80 1.97
C ASN A 294 30.85 -17.20 0.91
N ASN A 295 31.21 -17.14 -0.39
CA ASN A 295 30.30 -17.44 -1.50
C ASN A 295 28.94 -16.75 -1.34
N PRO A 296 28.89 -15.40 -1.26
CA PRO A 296 27.67 -14.70 -0.89
C PRO A 296 26.49 -14.97 -1.82
N VAL A 297 26.74 -15.20 -3.09
CA VAL A 297 25.69 -15.46 -4.08
C VAL A 297 26.18 -16.51 -5.07
N ILE A 298 25.48 -17.63 -5.16
CA ILE A 298 25.81 -18.72 -6.08
C ILE A 298 24.56 -19.20 -6.82
N LYS A 299 24.78 -19.82 -7.99
CA LYS A 299 23.70 -20.41 -8.80
C LYS A 299 24.16 -21.67 -9.52
N ASP A 300 23.21 -22.55 -9.79
CA ASP A 300 23.39 -23.68 -10.72
C ASP A 300 23.30 -23.19 -12.19
N ASP A 301 23.83 -23.98 -13.12
CA ASP A 301 23.80 -23.63 -14.55
C ASP A 301 22.37 -23.51 -15.11
N THR A 302 21.45 -24.30 -14.58
CA THR A 302 20.02 -24.30 -14.99
C THR A 302 19.20 -23.22 -14.30
N ALA A 303 19.70 -22.63 -13.23
CA ALA A 303 19.03 -21.56 -12.49
C ALA A 303 19.32 -20.19 -13.09
N THR A 304 18.41 -19.26 -12.86
CA THR A 304 18.63 -17.84 -13.15
C THR A 304 18.73 -17.05 -11.86
N LEU A 305 19.60 -16.05 -11.83
CA LEU A 305 19.79 -15.17 -10.71
C LEU A 305 20.16 -13.79 -11.21
N VAL A 306 19.28 -12.82 -11.01
CA VAL A 306 19.54 -11.41 -11.28
C VAL A 306 19.74 -10.71 -9.97
N GLN A 307 20.94 -10.17 -9.74
CA GLN A 307 21.22 -9.35 -8.57
C GLN A 307 21.50 -7.91 -8.94
N ARG A 308 21.06 -6.97 -8.10
CA ARG A 308 21.27 -5.54 -8.28
C ARG A 308 21.21 -4.78 -6.94
N GLY A 309 22.02 -3.74 -6.82
CA GLY A 309 22.01 -2.83 -5.68
C GLY A 309 22.54 -3.38 -4.36
N SER A 310 22.93 -4.65 -4.26
CA SER A 310 23.45 -5.25 -3.03
C SER A 310 24.88 -4.80 -2.70
N VAL A 311 25.22 -4.78 -1.41
CA VAL A 311 26.55 -4.47 -0.88
C VAL A 311 27.25 -5.72 -0.38
N PHE A 312 28.50 -5.91 -0.79
CA PHE A 312 29.37 -7.03 -0.40
C PHE A 312 30.59 -6.48 0.35
N SER A 313 30.60 -6.66 1.68
CA SER A 313 31.65 -6.13 2.56
C SER A 313 32.45 -7.27 3.18
N GLY A 314 33.75 -7.38 2.85
CA GLY A 314 34.62 -8.45 3.37
C GLY A 314 34.23 -9.86 2.94
N THR A 315 33.42 -9.99 1.87
CA THR A 315 33.00 -11.29 1.31
C THR A 315 34.12 -11.95 0.52
N SER A 316 34.04 -13.29 0.36
CA SER A 316 34.98 -14.07 -0.42
C SER A 316 34.28 -15.12 -1.29
N GLY A 317 35.02 -15.73 -2.22
CA GLY A 317 34.49 -16.82 -3.06
C GLY A 317 33.57 -16.34 -4.19
N ARG A 318 32.55 -17.15 -4.51
CA ARG A 318 31.64 -16.94 -5.65
C ARG A 318 30.63 -15.83 -5.34
N ASN A 319 30.47 -14.91 -6.30
CA ASN A 319 29.44 -13.87 -6.28
C ASN A 319 28.87 -13.76 -7.71
N GLU A 320 27.79 -14.48 -7.98
CA GLU A 320 27.29 -14.76 -9.31
C GLU A 320 25.99 -14.02 -9.62
N SER A 321 25.79 -13.77 -10.91
CA SER A 321 24.54 -13.26 -11.45
C SER A 321 24.45 -13.72 -12.92
N GLY A 322 23.27 -14.04 -13.41
CA GLY A 322 23.10 -14.44 -14.80
C GLY A 322 21.73 -15.02 -15.11
N GLY A 323 21.38 -14.95 -16.39
CA GLY A 323 20.07 -15.29 -16.92
C GLY A 323 19.07 -14.14 -16.83
N SER A 324 17.84 -14.38 -17.28
CA SER A 324 16.74 -13.46 -17.14
C SER A 324 15.82 -13.92 -16.01
N ALA A 325 15.41 -13.02 -15.13
CA ALA A 325 14.42 -13.29 -14.10
C ALA A 325 13.10 -12.57 -14.40
N PHE A 326 12.16 -12.71 -13.51
CA PHE A 326 10.89 -12.01 -13.54
C PHE A 326 11.00 -10.57 -13.00
N THR A 327 9.93 -9.80 -13.12
CA THR A 327 9.80 -8.46 -12.55
C THR A 327 8.90 -8.56 -11.31
N PRO A 328 9.42 -8.41 -10.08
CA PRO A 328 8.59 -8.57 -8.87
C PRO A 328 7.40 -7.62 -8.79
N SER A 329 7.53 -6.40 -9.31
CA SER A 329 6.44 -5.42 -9.35
C SER A 329 5.26 -5.79 -10.25
N ASP A 330 5.38 -6.84 -11.07
CA ASP A 330 4.24 -7.39 -11.83
C ASP A 330 3.29 -8.17 -10.93
N PHE A 331 3.73 -8.57 -9.74
CA PHE A 331 2.97 -9.40 -8.79
C PHE A 331 2.47 -8.57 -7.60
N TYR A 332 3.31 -7.71 -7.02
CA TYR A 332 2.97 -6.89 -5.86
C TYR A 332 3.82 -5.62 -5.78
N ALA A 333 3.31 -4.62 -5.09
CA ALA A 333 4.08 -3.40 -4.82
C ALA A 333 5.08 -3.62 -3.68
N TYR A 334 6.30 -3.12 -3.83
CA TYR A 334 7.34 -3.14 -2.79
C TYR A 334 8.22 -1.89 -2.87
N THR A 335 8.98 -1.64 -1.82
CA THR A 335 9.96 -0.54 -1.76
C THR A 335 11.31 -1.08 -1.32
N LEU A 336 12.38 -0.50 -1.85
CA LEU A 336 13.74 -0.88 -1.52
C LEU A 336 14.38 0.17 -0.62
N ASP A 337 14.87 -0.25 0.55
CA ASP A 337 15.80 0.55 1.33
C ASP A 337 17.19 0.55 0.70
N ARG A 338 17.98 1.58 0.97
CA ARG A 338 19.37 1.59 0.50
C ARG A 338 20.14 0.45 1.17
N ALA A 339 20.81 -0.37 0.38
CA ALA A 339 21.57 -1.51 0.90
C ALA A 339 22.56 -1.15 2.02
N ALA A 340 23.18 0.03 1.94
CA ALA A 340 24.11 0.51 2.97
C ALA A 340 23.45 0.78 4.35
N ASP A 341 22.14 1.05 4.38
CA ASP A 341 21.40 1.36 5.60
C ASP A 341 20.80 0.09 6.23
N VAL A 342 20.70 -1.01 5.48
CA VAL A 342 20.09 -2.28 5.89
C VAL A 342 20.67 -2.83 7.21
N PRO A 343 22.01 -2.88 7.48
CA PRO A 343 22.52 -3.38 8.75
C PRO A 343 22.03 -2.57 9.97
N GLY A 344 21.95 -1.25 9.85
CA GLY A 344 21.46 -0.37 10.92
C GLY A 344 19.98 -0.58 11.17
N LEU A 345 19.19 -0.64 10.10
CA LEU A 345 17.76 -0.86 10.12
C LEU A 345 17.40 -2.20 10.77
N LEU A 346 18.05 -3.29 10.35
CA LEU A 346 17.70 -4.64 10.81
C LEU A 346 18.19 -4.95 12.21
N LYS A 347 19.34 -4.46 12.64
CA LYS A 347 19.81 -4.65 14.03
C LYS A 347 18.82 -4.16 15.08
N SER A 348 18.03 -3.17 14.75
CA SER A 348 16.98 -2.63 15.63
C SER A 348 15.56 -3.03 15.21
N GLY A 349 15.39 -3.57 13.98
CA GLY A 349 14.11 -3.80 13.30
C GLY A 349 13.56 -5.22 13.45
N VAL A 350 14.39 -6.24 13.50
CA VAL A 350 13.97 -7.64 13.44
C VAL A 350 13.60 -8.25 14.79
N GLY A 351 12.89 -9.37 14.73
CA GLY A 351 12.51 -10.16 15.89
C GLY A 351 11.34 -9.60 16.69
N PRO A 352 10.99 -10.21 17.84
CA PRO A 352 9.81 -9.86 18.60
C PRO A 352 9.77 -8.42 19.11
N ARG A 353 8.62 -7.76 18.93
CA ARG A 353 8.33 -6.38 19.29
C ARG A 353 7.37 -6.31 20.47
N SER A 354 7.60 -5.40 21.40
CA SER A 354 6.74 -5.20 22.57
C SER A 354 5.32 -4.73 22.20
N SER A 355 5.13 -4.16 21.03
CA SER A 355 3.83 -3.66 20.55
C SER A 355 2.97 -4.71 19.84
N ILE A 356 3.52 -5.85 19.42
CA ILE A 356 2.81 -6.91 18.72
C ILE A 356 2.30 -7.94 19.72
N GLY A 357 1.10 -8.49 19.53
CA GLY A 357 0.53 -9.53 20.40
C GLY A 357 0.09 -9.05 21.77
N THR A 358 0.13 -7.77 22.07
CA THR A 358 -0.32 -7.20 23.34
C THR A 358 -1.65 -6.48 23.16
N THR A 359 -2.64 -6.83 23.98
CA THR A 359 -3.81 -5.97 24.17
C THR A 359 -3.37 -4.87 25.13
N SER A 360 -3.18 -3.67 24.61
CA SER A 360 -2.95 -2.51 25.46
C SER A 360 -4.23 -2.23 26.26
N THR A 361 -4.27 -2.67 27.52
CA THR A 361 -5.34 -2.28 28.48
C THR A 361 -5.10 -0.88 29.03
N THR A 362 -4.41 -0.05 28.34
CA THR A 362 -4.49 1.38 28.57
C THR A 362 -5.68 1.89 27.76
N THR A 363 -6.81 2.16 28.44
CA THR A 363 -7.76 3.19 28.05
C THR A 363 -7.04 4.53 27.99
N LYS A 364 -6.07 4.64 27.11
CA LYS A 364 -5.70 5.90 26.56
C LYS A 364 -6.71 6.14 25.46
N ALA A 365 -7.70 7.01 25.70
CA ALA A 365 -8.34 7.72 24.61
C ALA A 365 -7.19 8.04 23.64
N ALA A 366 -7.28 7.58 22.41
CA ALA A 366 -6.20 7.75 21.45
C ALA A 366 -5.82 9.23 21.45
N ALA A 367 -4.81 9.58 22.23
CA ALA A 367 -4.20 10.88 22.13
C ALA A 367 -3.64 10.90 20.74
N ALA A 368 -4.14 11.81 19.90
CA ALA A 368 -3.61 12.04 18.58
C ALA A 368 -2.09 12.06 18.71
N SER A 369 -1.42 11.05 18.15
CA SER A 369 0.04 11.01 18.23
C SER A 369 0.54 12.16 17.36
N THR A 370 1.31 13.05 17.94
CA THR A 370 1.88 14.18 17.21
C THR A 370 3.33 13.85 16.86
N LEU A 371 3.63 13.83 15.56
CA LEU A 371 4.98 13.72 15.03
C LEU A 371 5.46 15.12 14.62
N ILE A 372 6.68 15.49 14.95
CA ILE A 372 7.19 16.83 14.69
C ILE A 372 8.32 16.76 13.67
N VAL A 373 8.22 17.59 12.63
CA VAL A 373 9.18 17.66 11.52
C VAL A 373 9.82 19.05 11.52
N ALA A 374 11.16 19.11 11.48
CA ALA A 374 11.92 20.35 11.25
C ALA A 374 13.17 20.07 10.40
N ALA A 375 13.33 20.79 9.31
CA ALA A 375 14.42 20.56 8.34
C ALA A 375 15.82 20.77 8.94
N ASP A 376 15.94 21.63 9.92
CA ASP A 376 17.19 21.93 10.63
C ASP A 376 17.63 20.82 11.62
N GLY A 377 16.78 19.82 11.84
CA GLY A 377 17.03 18.71 12.75
C GLY A 377 16.72 19.01 14.21
N SER A 378 16.06 20.11 14.52
CA SER A 378 15.62 20.47 15.89
C SER A 378 14.42 19.64 16.36
N ALA A 379 13.80 18.84 15.47
CA ALA A 379 12.66 17.99 15.77
C ALA A 379 12.96 16.50 15.55
N GLN A 380 11.97 15.66 15.86
CA GLN A 380 12.05 14.20 15.78
C GLN A 380 12.37 13.70 14.36
N TYR A 381 11.85 14.38 13.33
CA TYR A 381 12.06 14.04 11.91
C TYR A 381 12.60 15.25 11.14
N LYS A 382 13.50 14.99 10.19
CA LYS A 382 14.04 16.04 9.30
C LYS A 382 13.24 16.19 8.00
N THR A 383 12.51 15.14 7.60
CA THR A 383 11.70 15.13 6.39
C THR A 383 10.27 14.73 6.71
N VAL A 384 9.33 15.21 5.87
CA VAL A 384 7.92 14.87 6.02
C VAL A 384 7.70 13.37 5.71
N GLN A 385 8.42 12.81 4.73
CA GLN A 385 8.31 11.38 4.41
C GLN A 385 8.71 10.50 5.61
N ALA A 386 9.81 10.82 6.30
CA ALA A 386 10.22 10.05 7.48
C ALA A 386 9.17 10.07 8.60
N ALA A 387 8.45 11.17 8.77
CA ALA A 387 7.33 11.23 9.72
C ALA A 387 6.11 10.42 9.23
N VAL A 388 5.80 10.46 7.93
CA VAL A 388 4.76 9.60 7.33
C VAL A 388 5.13 8.13 7.50
N ASP A 389 6.39 7.76 7.29
CA ASP A 389 6.87 6.37 7.44
C ASP A 389 6.73 5.88 8.89
N ALA A 390 6.84 6.77 9.86
CA ALA A 390 6.66 6.46 11.28
C ALA A 390 5.19 6.35 11.73
N VAL A 391 4.23 6.75 10.92
CA VAL A 391 2.80 6.49 11.20
C VAL A 391 2.56 5.00 11.17
N PRO A 392 1.93 4.40 12.18
CA PRO A 392 1.60 2.97 12.15
C PRO A 392 0.74 2.61 10.92
N ALA A 393 0.98 1.45 10.33
CA ALA A 393 0.10 0.93 9.32
C ALA A 393 -1.29 0.64 9.90
N ASN A 394 -2.33 0.90 9.11
CA ASN A 394 -3.74 0.69 9.49
C ASN A 394 -4.15 1.40 10.80
N ASN A 395 -3.59 2.58 11.05
CA ASN A 395 -3.93 3.39 12.22
C ASN A 395 -5.42 3.75 12.22
N THR A 396 -6.08 3.50 13.34
CA THR A 396 -7.51 3.81 13.54
C THR A 396 -7.75 5.16 14.22
N ALA A 397 -6.68 5.76 14.74
CA ALA A 397 -6.69 7.07 15.36
C ALA A 397 -5.91 8.06 14.51
N ARG A 398 -6.35 9.31 14.49
CA ARG A 398 -5.66 10.36 13.75
C ARG A 398 -4.24 10.61 14.28
N VAL A 399 -3.30 10.72 13.35
CA VAL A 399 -1.92 11.09 13.62
C VAL A 399 -1.65 12.45 13.00
N ASP A 400 -1.22 13.41 13.82
CA ASP A 400 -0.86 14.74 13.37
C ASP A 400 0.64 14.83 13.11
N ILE A 401 1.02 15.11 11.89
CA ILE A 401 2.39 15.44 11.48
C ILE A 401 2.51 16.95 11.42
N LYS A 402 3.10 17.55 12.45
CA LYS A 402 3.33 19.00 12.56
C LYS A 402 4.65 19.37 11.92
N VAL A 403 4.59 20.16 10.85
CA VAL A 403 5.73 20.52 10.04
C VAL A 403 6.13 21.96 10.33
N ALA A 404 7.33 22.17 10.86
CA ALA A 404 7.87 23.51 11.14
C ALA A 404 8.01 24.35 9.86
N PRO A 405 8.05 25.68 9.97
CA PRO A 405 8.37 26.54 8.85
C PRO A 405 9.67 26.14 8.16
N GLY A 406 9.66 26.11 6.83
CA GLY A 406 10.83 25.73 6.03
C GLY A 406 10.44 25.17 4.67
N THR A 407 11.44 24.91 3.83
CA THR A 407 11.29 24.26 2.54
C THR A 407 11.80 22.83 2.65
N TYR A 408 10.94 21.87 2.33
CA TYR A 408 11.19 20.44 2.38
C TYR A 408 11.21 19.90 0.96
N ARG A 409 12.41 19.68 0.42
CA ARG A 409 12.59 19.11 -0.91
C ARG A 409 12.56 17.59 -0.83
N GLY A 410 11.84 16.98 -1.75
CA GLY A 410 11.65 15.55 -1.89
C GLY A 410 10.16 15.19 -2.03
N THR A 411 9.91 14.01 -2.56
CA THR A 411 8.54 13.49 -2.69
C THR A 411 7.99 13.01 -1.35
N VAL A 412 6.67 13.15 -1.17
CA VAL A 412 5.95 12.64 0.00
C VAL A 412 4.80 11.76 -0.47
N THR A 413 4.78 10.52 -0.02
CA THR A 413 3.68 9.58 -0.28
C THR A 413 3.04 9.16 1.04
N VAL A 414 1.73 9.41 1.20
CA VAL A 414 0.91 8.84 2.27
C VAL A 414 0.27 7.56 1.73
N PRO A 415 0.80 6.37 2.05
CA PRO A 415 0.37 5.12 1.45
C PRO A 415 -1.01 4.69 1.96
N ALA A 416 -1.74 3.89 1.19
CA ALA A 416 -3.14 3.53 1.46
C ALA A 416 -3.37 2.89 2.83
N ASN A 417 -2.38 2.18 3.34
CA ASN A 417 -2.43 1.53 4.66
C ASN A 417 -2.13 2.47 5.84
N LYS A 418 -2.05 3.80 5.62
CA LYS A 418 -1.86 4.79 6.71
C LYS A 418 -3.00 5.83 6.69
N PRO A 419 -4.26 5.44 6.95
CA PRO A 419 -5.39 6.37 7.01
C PRO A 419 -5.30 7.31 8.21
N HIS A 420 -6.24 8.27 8.29
CA HIS A 420 -6.36 9.20 9.42
C HIS A 420 -5.09 10.01 9.73
N VAL A 421 -4.40 10.50 8.70
CA VAL A 421 -3.19 11.34 8.85
C VAL A 421 -3.53 12.80 8.60
N THR A 422 -3.07 13.71 9.47
CA THR A 422 -3.05 15.16 9.23
C THR A 422 -1.60 15.61 9.04
N ILE A 423 -1.29 16.25 7.92
CA ILE A 423 -0.01 16.96 7.73
C ILE A 423 -0.31 18.46 7.81
N VAL A 424 0.21 19.13 8.82
CA VAL A 424 -0.09 20.54 9.10
C VAL A 424 1.17 21.37 9.26
N GLY A 425 1.27 22.45 8.49
CA GLY A 425 2.31 23.47 8.68
C GLY A 425 2.04 24.30 9.94
N THR A 426 3.05 24.46 10.80
CA THR A 426 2.92 25.18 12.08
C THR A 426 3.25 26.67 11.96
N GLY A 427 3.64 27.15 10.77
CA GLY A 427 3.90 28.55 10.52
C GLY A 427 2.63 29.42 10.54
N SER A 428 2.83 30.75 10.57
CA SER A 428 1.73 31.73 10.60
C SER A 428 0.90 31.78 9.30
N SER A 429 1.42 31.21 8.23
CA SER A 429 0.72 31.14 6.93
C SER A 429 1.10 29.85 6.20
N ARG A 430 0.27 29.46 5.22
CA ARG A 430 0.53 28.32 4.33
C ARG A 430 1.85 28.42 3.56
N THR A 431 2.37 29.61 3.32
CA THR A 431 3.63 29.83 2.62
C THR A 431 4.85 29.66 3.50
N SER A 432 4.65 29.51 4.81
CA SER A 432 5.75 29.29 5.77
C SER A 432 6.31 27.86 5.69
N THR A 433 5.49 26.88 5.26
CA THR A 433 5.89 25.47 5.14
C THR A 433 5.66 25.02 3.70
N VAL A 434 6.74 24.69 2.99
CA VAL A 434 6.69 24.36 1.57
C VAL A 434 7.23 22.95 1.32
N LEU A 435 6.40 22.07 0.78
CA LEU A 435 6.81 20.78 0.25
C LEU A 435 7.04 20.94 -1.26
N VAL A 436 8.22 20.61 -1.76
CA VAL A 436 8.59 20.89 -3.15
C VAL A 436 9.45 19.80 -3.76
N GLU A 437 9.16 19.46 -5.03
CA GLU A 437 10.02 18.66 -5.89
C GLU A 437 9.80 19.06 -7.35
N GLY A 438 10.78 18.80 -8.22
CA GLY A 438 10.78 19.24 -9.62
C GLY A 438 10.84 18.07 -10.59
N HIS A 439 9.81 17.23 -10.64
CA HIS A 439 9.70 16.13 -11.62
C HIS A 439 8.60 16.41 -12.64
N ALA A 440 8.92 16.21 -13.94
CA ALA A 440 7.91 16.15 -14.99
C ALA A 440 7.63 14.70 -15.40
N ALA A 441 6.52 14.47 -16.08
CA ALA A 441 6.13 13.15 -16.59
C ALA A 441 7.22 12.52 -17.46
N GLY A 442 7.88 13.31 -18.30
CA GLY A 442 8.99 12.87 -19.16
C GLY A 442 10.36 12.81 -18.49
N SER A 443 10.51 13.30 -17.25
CA SER A 443 11.77 13.24 -16.51
C SER A 443 12.16 11.78 -16.24
N LYS A 444 13.48 11.52 -16.25
CA LYS A 444 14.02 10.17 -16.04
C LYS A 444 14.17 9.87 -14.55
N LYS A 445 13.73 8.69 -14.17
CA LYS A 445 14.05 8.08 -12.88
C LYS A 445 15.48 7.51 -12.87
N PRO A 446 16.04 7.16 -11.70
CA PRO A 446 17.36 6.51 -11.62
C PRO A 446 17.47 5.20 -12.41
N ASP A 447 16.37 4.48 -12.60
CA ASP A 447 16.30 3.24 -13.39
C ASP A 447 16.21 3.47 -14.91
N GLY A 448 16.16 4.73 -15.35
CA GLY A 448 16.06 5.14 -16.76
C GLY A 448 14.63 5.19 -17.29
N SER A 449 13.63 4.71 -16.58
CA SER A 449 12.21 4.89 -16.92
C SER A 449 11.77 6.34 -16.75
N THR A 450 10.58 6.70 -17.21
CA THR A 450 10.00 8.03 -16.95
C THR A 450 9.07 8.02 -15.73
N TYR A 451 8.89 9.18 -15.11
CA TYR A 451 7.96 9.32 -14.00
C TYR A 451 6.51 9.08 -14.39
N GLY A 452 6.10 9.50 -15.60
CA GLY A 452 4.71 9.62 -16.00
C GLY A 452 3.97 10.70 -15.19
N THR A 453 2.79 11.11 -15.63
CA THR A 453 2.04 12.21 -14.98
C THR A 453 1.80 11.95 -13.50
N SER A 454 1.25 10.79 -13.14
CA SER A 454 0.96 10.45 -11.73
C SER A 454 2.22 10.32 -10.86
N GLY A 455 3.32 9.84 -11.42
CA GLY A 455 4.59 9.65 -10.71
C GLY A 455 5.40 10.94 -10.56
N SER A 456 5.06 12.02 -11.27
CA SER A 456 5.73 13.32 -11.14
C SER A 456 5.32 14.08 -9.88
N ALA A 457 4.31 13.59 -9.15
CA ALA A 457 3.73 14.30 -8.01
C ALA A 457 4.72 14.53 -6.86
N THR A 458 4.79 15.76 -6.39
CA THR A 458 5.53 16.11 -5.17
C THR A 458 4.91 15.47 -3.95
N VAL A 459 3.58 15.56 -3.80
CA VAL A 459 2.84 14.89 -2.72
C VAL A 459 1.79 13.97 -3.32
N THR A 460 1.79 12.70 -2.89
CA THR A 460 0.79 11.69 -3.27
C THR A 460 0.03 11.20 -2.05
N VAL A 461 -1.31 11.33 -2.06
CA VAL A 461 -2.19 10.86 -1.00
C VAL A 461 -2.99 9.66 -1.50
N LEU A 462 -2.68 8.48 -0.97
CA LEU A 462 -3.38 7.23 -1.25
C LEU A 462 -4.23 6.76 -0.06
N ALA A 463 -4.04 7.35 1.12
CA ALA A 463 -4.70 6.97 2.36
C ALA A 463 -6.01 7.73 2.57
N ALA A 464 -7.06 7.01 2.94
CA ALA A 464 -8.36 7.59 3.27
C ALA A 464 -8.30 8.49 4.52
N ASP A 465 -9.21 9.46 4.59
CA ASP A 465 -9.33 10.43 5.69
C ASP A 465 -8.01 11.17 6.01
N THR A 466 -7.27 11.53 4.96
CA THR A 466 -6.05 12.34 5.07
C THR A 466 -6.38 13.83 5.01
N GLN A 467 -5.72 14.62 5.87
CA GLN A 467 -5.83 16.08 5.87
C GLN A 467 -4.48 16.73 5.55
N LEU A 468 -4.46 17.69 4.63
CA LEU A 468 -3.34 18.61 4.45
C LEU A 468 -3.81 20.00 4.88
N ARG A 469 -3.05 20.68 5.75
CA ARG A 469 -3.50 21.95 6.32
C ARG A 469 -2.35 22.95 6.47
N ASN A 470 -2.65 24.22 6.19
CA ASN A 470 -1.75 25.36 6.38
C ASN A 470 -0.33 25.13 5.83
N LEU A 471 -0.21 24.65 4.59
CA LEU A 471 1.06 24.39 3.92
C LEU A 471 0.97 24.61 2.42
N SER A 472 2.10 24.69 1.75
CA SER A 472 2.22 24.75 0.31
C SER A 472 2.80 23.45 -0.25
N VAL A 473 2.28 23.00 -1.38
CA VAL A 473 2.81 21.89 -2.18
C VAL A 473 3.12 22.43 -3.57
N SER A 474 4.37 22.36 -3.98
CA SER A 474 4.82 22.86 -5.28
C SER A 474 5.50 21.78 -6.09
N ASN A 475 5.26 21.78 -7.39
CA ASN A 475 6.20 21.18 -8.35
C ASN A 475 6.91 22.34 -9.05
N ASP A 476 8.23 22.44 -8.84
CA ASP A 476 9.05 23.53 -9.38
C ASP A 476 9.82 23.12 -10.64
N TYR A 477 9.32 22.11 -11.36
CA TYR A 477 9.88 21.74 -12.66
C TYR A 477 9.83 22.94 -13.61
N ASP A 478 10.97 23.22 -14.22
CA ASP A 478 11.13 24.33 -15.14
C ASP A 478 10.94 23.84 -16.60
N GLU A 479 9.74 24.04 -17.13
CA GLU A 479 9.37 23.63 -18.50
C GLU A 479 10.30 24.24 -19.58
N SER A 480 10.98 25.35 -19.31
CA SER A 480 11.88 26.01 -20.27
C SER A 480 13.19 25.27 -20.50
N LYS A 481 13.59 24.42 -19.57
CA LYS A 481 14.89 23.72 -19.63
C LYS A 481 14.92 22.55 -20.58
N ASP A 482 13.81 21.87 -20.75
CA ASP A 482 13.70 20.75 -21.70
C ASP A 482 12.28 20.67 -22.28
N THR A 483 12.11 21.28 -23.44
CA THR A 483 10.83 21.30 -24.17
C THR A 483 10.61 20.03 -25.01
N SER A 484 11.54 19.09 -25.00
CA SER A 484 11.46 17.84 -25.77
C SER A 484 10.74 16.70 -25.02
N ILE A 485 10.56 16.85 -23.71
CA ILE A 485 9.89 15.83 -22.87
C ILE A 485 8.47 16.23 -22.52
N ALA A 486 7.69 15.25 -22.05
CA ALA A 486 6.34 15.50 -21.51
C ALA A 486 6.43 16.32 -20.23
N ALA A 487 5.92 17.57 -20.25
CA ALA A 487 6.11 18.58 -19.21
C ALA A 487 5.06 18.56 -18.08
N GLN A 488 4.07 17.64 -18.12
CA GLN A 488 3.10 17.50 -17.01
C GLN A 488 3.84 17.33 -15.68
N ALA A 489 3.56 18.19 -14.71
CA ALA A 489 4.32 18.27 -13.46
C ALA A 489 3.39 18.46 -12.26
N VAL A 490 2.96 17.35 -11.66
CA VAL A 490 1.96 17.34 -10.59
C VAL A 490 2.57 17.84 -9.28
N ALA A 491 1.97 18.83 -8.65
CA ALA A 491 2.31 19.21 -7.29
C ALA A 491 1.64 18.28 -6.28
N LEU A 492 0.32 18.12 -6.37
CA LEU A 492 -0.46 17.27 -5.45
C LEU A 492 -1.33 16.28 -6.23
N ARG A 493 -1.17 15.00 -5.92
CA ARG A 493 -2.05 13.91 -6.35
C ARG A 493 -2.83 13.37 -5.17
N THR A 494 -4.16 13.24 -5.32
CA THR A 494 -5.00 12.50 -4.38
C THR A 494 -5.66 11.33 -5.10
N SER A 495 -5.64 10.14 -4.51
CA SER A 495 -6.34 8.96 -5.02
C SER A 495 -6.96 8.16 -3.86
N ALA A 496 -7.59 8.88 -2.93
CA ALA A 496 -8.18 8.34 -1.71
C ALA A 496 -9.53 9.00 -1.41
N ASP A 497 -10.39 8.31 -0.66
CA ASP A 497 -11.66 8.87 -0.21
C ASP A 497 -11.47 9.75 1.05
N LYS A 498 -12.26 10.80 1.15
CA LYS A 498 -12.30 11.74 2.30
C LYS A 498 -10.98 12.50 2.50
N VAL A 499 -10.39 13.01 1.41
CA VAL A 499 -9.20 13.89 1.52
C VAL A 499 -9.64 15.33 1.76
N PHE A 500 -9.16 15.91 2.85
CA PHE A 500 -9.49 17.28 3.24
C PHE A 500 -8.27 18.21 3.12
N LEU A 501 -8.40 19.24 2.30
CA LEU A 501 -7.39 20.27 2.04
C LEU A 501 -7.89 21.61 2.58
N ASP A 502 -7.30 22.12 3.66
CA ASP A 502 -7.70 23.40 4.27
C ASP A 502 -6.52 24.35 4.38
N SER A 503 -6.63 25.53 3.78
CA SER A 503 -5.56 26.51 3.74
C SER A 503 -4.28 25.95 3.08
N VAL A 504 -4.45 25.20 1.99
CA VAL A 504 -3.35 24.63 1.19
C VAL A 504 -3.12 25.46 -0.05
N SER A 505 -1.86 25.65 -0.44
CA SER A 505 -1.49 26.19 -1.74
C SER A 505 -0.89 25.07 -2.60
N THR A 506 -1.45 24.83 -3.79
CA THR A 506 -0.84 23.96 -4.80
C THR A 506 -0.34 24.80 -5.96
N SER A 507 0.93 24.66 -6.33
CA SER A 507 1.57 25.48 -7.33
C SER A 507 2.40 24.66 -8.30
N GLY A 508 2.19 24.91 -9.58
CA GLY A 508 2.92 24.30 -10.69
C GLY A 508 2.61 25.02 -12.00
N ASP A 509 2.71 24.31 -13.08
CA ASP A 509 2.41 24.75 -14.44
C ASP A 509 1.29 23.88 -15.06
N GLN A 510 1.60 23.00 -16.00
CA GLN A 510 0.64 22.04 -16.55
C GLN A 510 0.43 20.90 -15.54
N ASP A 511 -0.85 20.48 -15.35
CA ASP A 511 -1.26 19.32 -14.55
C ASP A 511 -0.95 19.46 -13.03
N THR A 512 -1.08 20.64 -12.44
CA THR A 512 -0.67 20.93 -11.05
C THR A 512 -1.39 20.08 -9.99
N LEU A 513 -2.71 19.93 -10.07
CA LEU A 513 -3.55 19.26 -9.07
C LEU A 513 -4.32 18.09 -9.68
N LEU A 514 -3.87 16.87 -9.41
CA LEU A 514 -4.51 15.62 -9.84
C LEU A 514 -5.45 15.09 -8.75
N LEU A 515 -6.74 15.16 -9.02
CA LEU A 515 -7.84 14.67 -8.18
C LEU A 515 -8.34 13.35 -8.78
N ASP A 516 -7.71 12.23 -8.37
CA ASP A 516 -7.84 10.93 -9.04
C ASP A 516 -8.76 9.97 -8.26
N GLY A 517 -9.28 8.97 -8.97
CA GLY A 517 -10.09 7.88 -8.40
C GLY A 517 -11.60 8.11 -8.46
N ALA A 518 -12.28 7.27 -9.25
CA ALA A 518 -13.73 7.35 -9.45
C ALA A 518 -14.51 7.26 -8.12
N GLY A 519 -15.32 8.29 -7.84
CA GLY A 519 -16.14 8.39 -6.63
C GLY A 519 -15.36 8.62 -5.32
N LYS A 520 -14.05 8.80 -5.35
CA LYS A 520 -13.27 9.25 -4.20
C LYS A 520 -13.56 10.72 -3.93
N ARG A 521 -13.80 11.08 -2.68
CA ARG A 521 -14.24 12.44 -2.31
C ARG A 521 -13.07 13.28 -1.83
N VAL A 522 -12.96 14.49 -2.40
CA VAL A 522 -11.98 15.50 -2.00
C VAL A 522 -12.70 16.80 -1.69
N TYR A 523 -12.41 17.42 -0.56
CA TYR A 523 -12.88 18.72 -0.21
C TYR A 523 -11.72 19.69 0.03
N MET A 524 -11.61 20.71 -0.78
CA MET A 524 -10.59 21.75 -0.70
C MET A 524 -11.26 23.09 -0.39
N LYS A 525 -10.83 23.74 0.70
CA LYS A 525 -11.35 25.06 1.05
C LYS A 525 -10.28 26.04 1.48
N ASN A 526 -10.58 27.34 1.46
CA ASN A 526 -9.68 28.42 1.88
C ASN A 526 -8.28 28.32 1.23
N SER A 527 -8.21 27.79 0.03
CA SER A 527 -6.97 27.29 -0.56
C SER A 527 -6.61 28.05 -1.84
N TYR A 528 -5.40 27.76 -2.37
CA TYR A 528 -4.92 28.36 -3.61
C TYR A 528 -4.49 27.27 -4.57
N VAL A 529 -4.86 27.42 -5.84
CA VAL A 529 -4.38 26.57 -6.93
C VAL A 529 -3.80 27.45 -8.02
N VAL A 530 -2.55 27.22 -8.40
CA VAL A 530 -1.84 28.01 -9.42
C VAL A 530 -1.38 27.10 -10.54
N GLY A 531 -1.70 27.46 -11.78
CA GLY A 531 -1.27 26.71 -12.96
C GLY A 531 -1.70 27.34 -14.30
N ASN A 532 -1.46 26.63 -15.38
CA ASN A 532 -1.74 27.15 -16.74
C ASN A 532 -2.56 26.19 -17.62
N VAL A 533 -2.21 24.92 -17.75
CA VAL A 533 -2.90 23.98 -18.66
C VAL A 533 -3.40 22.78 -17.86
N ASP A 534 -4.70 22.48 -17.92
CA ASP A 534 -5.36 21.35 -17.26
C ASP A 534 -4.97 21.19 -15.78
N PHE A 535 -4.70 22.29 -15.12
CA PHE A 535 -3.99 22.26 -13.85
C PHE A 535 -4.88 21.86 -12.66
N ILE A 536 -6.17 21.55 -12.89
CA ILE A 536 -7.07 20.87 -11.97
C ILE A 536 -7.74 19.74 -12.76
N PHE A 537 -7.36 18.49 -12.54
CA PHE A 537 -7.83 17.41 -13.39
C PHE A 537 -8.02 16.10 -12.64
N GLY A 538 -8.69 15.13 -13.30
CA GLY A 538 -8.89 13.78 -12.78
C GLY A 538 -10.34 13.36 -12.65
N GLY A 539 -10.56 12.15 -12.10
CA GLY A 539 -11.87 11.48 -12.04
C GLY A 539 -12.53 11.43 -10.67
N ALA A 540 -11.99 12.14 -9.67
CA ALA A 540 -12.57 12.17 -8.32
C ALA A 540 -13.85 13.00 -8.24
N THR A 541 -14.65 12.77 -7.21
CA THR A 541 -15.74 13.67 -6.78
C THR A 541 -15.11 14.76 -5.88
N ALA A 542 -14.82 15.91 -6.45
CA ALA A 542 -14.06 16.93 -5.75
C ALA A 542 -14.78 18.29 -5.69
N VAL A 543 -14.64 18.95 -4.56
CA VAL A 543 -15.18 20.31 -4.32
C VAL A 543 -14.04 21.26 -3.98
N ILE A 544 -13.92 22.36 -4.72
CA ILE A 544 -13.04 23.49 -4.41
C ILE A 544 -13.93 24.65 -3.99
N ASP A 545 -13.89 24.99 -2.71
CA ASP A 545 -14.81 25.94 -2.08
C ASP A 545 -14.06 27.11 -1.42
N GLN A 546 -14.61 28.33 -1.49
CA GLN A 546 -14.05 29.52 -0.82
C GLN A 546 -12.54 29.72 -1.07
N SER A 547 -12.10 29.49 -2.30
CA SER A 547 -10.69 29.39 -2.66
C SER A 547 -10.30 30.40 -3.74
N VAL A 548 -9.04 30.40 -4.12
CA VAL A 548 -8.52 31.23 -5.21
C VAL A 548 -7.83 30.33 -6.24
N ILE A 549 -8.22 30.43 -7.48
CA ILE A 549 -7.60 29.78 -8.62
C ILE A 549 -6.86 30.84 -9.42
N THR A 550 -5.53 30.76 -9.46
CA THR A 550 -4.67 31.75 -10.10
C THR A 550 -4.17 31.22 -11.44
N LEU A 551 -4.52 31.95 -12.49
CA LEU A 551 -4.12 31.68 -13.86
C LEU A 551 -2.72 32.23 -14.10
N LYS A 552 -1.83 31.41 -14.65
CA LYS A 552 -0.42 31.72 -14.88
C LYS A 552 -0.10 31.69 -16.38
N LYS A 553 0.77 32.59 -16.85
CA LYS A 553 1.36 32.49 -18.20
C LYS A 553 2.19 31.22 -18.31
N ARG A 554 2.26 30.66 -19.49
CA ARG A 554 3.22 29.58 -19.79
C ARG A 554 4.65 30.12 -19.76
N TRP A 555 5.62 29.24 -19.72
CA TRP A 555 7.04 29.60 -19.70
C TRP A 555 7.48 30.48 -20.89
N ASP A 556 6.82 30.32 -22.06
CA ASP A 556 7.06 31.10 -23.26
C ASP A 556 6.34 32.46 -23.29
N GLY A 557 5.70 32.84 -22.19
CA GLY A 557 4.90 34.07 -22.06
C GLY A 557 3.49 33.99 -22.61
N THR A 558 3.08 32.84 -23.20
CA THR A 558 1.75 32.65 -23.75
C THR A 558 0.70 32.72 -22.66
N SER A 559 -0.30 33.59 -22.86
CA SER A 559 -1.51 33.70 -22.05
C SER A 559 -2.61 32.83 -22.69
N ALA A 560 -2.57 31.53 -22.53
CA ALA A 560 -3.61 30.60 -22.99
C ALA A 560 -3.58 29.33 -22.15
N GLY A 561 -4.75 28.86 -21.72
CA GLY A 561 -4.81 27.67 -20.91
C GLY A 561 -6.21 27.16 -20.63
N TYR A 562 -6.25 26.14 -19.78
CA TYR A 562 -7.47 25.46 -19.37
C TYR A 562 -7.41 25.24 -17.86
N VAL A 563 -8.46 25.66 -17.13
CA VAL A 563 -8.48 25.54 -15.67
C VAL A 563 -8.69 24.08 -15.27
N MET A 564 -9.69 23.43 -15.85
CA MET A 564 -10.10 22.08 -15.47
C MET A 564 -10.09 21.09 -16.63
N ALA A 565 -9.74 19.84 -16.33
CA ALA A 565 -9.89 18.69 -17.23
C ALA A 565 -10.47 17.49 -16.46
N PRO A 566 -11.79 17.50 -16.15
CA PRO A 566 -12.44 16.37 -15.47
C PRO A 566 -12.43 15.11 -16.36
N SER A 567 -12.30 13.93 -15.71
CA SER A 567 -12.38 12.61 -16.33
C SER A 567 -13.30 11.71 -15.50
N THR A 568 -14.54 12.15 -15.36
CA THR A 568 -15.51 11.58 -14.42
C THR A 568 -16.09 10.28 -14.95
N ALA A 569 -16.14 9.24 -14.14
CA ALA A 569 -16.82 8.00 -14.49
C ALA A 569 -18.34 8.18 -14.54
N GLY A 570 -19.01 7.45 -15.43
CA GLY A 570 -20.48 7.50 -15.57
C GLY A 570 -21.20 7.30 -14.24
N GLY A 571 -22.21 8.13 -13.98
CA GLY A 571 -23.00 8.09 -12.75
C GLY A 571 -22.30 8.63 -11.48
N LYS A 572 -21.05 9.11 -11.57
CA LYS A 572 -20.35 9.77 -10.46
C LYS A 572 -20.42 11.29 -10.60
N LYS A 573 -20.18 12.01 -9.50
CA LYS A 573 -19.97 13.47 -9.54
C LYS A 573 -18.49 13.76 -9.81
N GLY A 574 -18.22 14.84 -10.55
CA GLY A 574 -16.88 15.25 -10.96
C GLY A 574 -16.34 16.43 -10.17
N LEU A 575 -16.05 17.57 -10.82
CA LEU A 575 -15.44 18.75 -10.20
C LEU A 575 -16.48 19.84 -9.94
N LEU A 576 -16.56 20.32 -8.71
CA LEU A 576 -17.35 21.48 -8.31
C LEU A 576 -16.43 22.60 -7.83
N VAL A 577 -16.52 23.76 -8.47
CA VAL A 577 -15.91 25.02 -7.99
C VAL A 577 -17.01 25.92 -7.46
N ASN A 578 -16.96 26.27 -6.18
CA ASN A 578 -18.01 27.03 -5.50
C ASN A 578 -17.40 28.20 -4.70
N ARG A 579 -18.03 29.37 -4.74
CA ARG A 579 -17.63 30.57 -4.00
C ARG A 579 -16.13 30.91 -4.13
N THR A 580 -15.56 30.69 -5.30
CA THR A 580 -14.14 30.78 -5.57
C THR A 580 -13.82 31.91 -6.56
N THR A 581 -12.69 32.56 -6.38
CA THR A 581 -12.21 33.57 -7.32
C THR A 581 -11.28 32.92 -8.34
N ILE A 582 -11.56 33.09 -9.63
CA ILE A 582 -10.71 32.58 -10.74
C ILE A 582 -10.18 33.77 -11.53
N GLY A 583 -8.87 33.97 -11.54
CA GLY A 583 -8.22 35.08 -12.24
C GLY A 583 -6.70 34.99 -12.20
N GLY A 584 -6.02 35.98 -12.80
CA GLY A 584 -4.55 36.02 -12.83
C GLY A 584 -4.04 37.15 -13.73
N ASP A 585 -2.73 37.39 -13.73
CA ASP A 585 -2.07 38.35 -14.62
C ASP A 585 -1.80 37.73 -16.01
N VAL A 586 -2.92 37.49 -16.71
CA VAL A 586 -2.94 36.94 -18.06
C VAL A 586 -3.90 37.74 -18.94
N SER A 587 -3.79 37.59 -20.25
CA SER A 587 -4.61 38.36 -21.21
C SER A 587 -6.11 38.10 -21.04
N ALA A 588 -6.94 39.08 -21.25
CA ALA A 588 -8.39 38.92 -21.26
C ALA A 588 -8.83 37.90 -22.33
N GLY A 589 -9.82 37.06 -22.00
CA GLY A 589 -10.35 36.03 -22.90
C GLY A 589 -9.36 34.98 -23.34
N SER A 590 -8.34 34.66 -22.52
CA SER A 590 -7.28 33.74 -22.88
C SER A 590 -7.47 32.31 -22.32
N PHE A 591 -8.28 32.14 -21.27
CA PHE A 591 -8.47 30.86 -20.61
C PHE A 591 -9.85 30.26 -20.78
N HIS A 592 -9.94 28.97 -21.03
CA HIS A 592 -11.17 28.19 -20.84
C HIS A 592 -11.36 27.82 -19.36
N LEU A 593 -12.60 27.74 -18.89
CA LEU A 593 -12.90 27.12 -17.57
C LEU A 593 -12.59 25.63 -17.57
N GLY A 594 -12.77 24.96 -18.72
CA GLY A 594 -12.40 23.57 -18.81
C GLY A 594 -12.59 22.92 -20.16
N ARG A 595 -12.12 21.68 -20.25
CA ARG A 595 -12.31 20.79 -21.39
C ARG A 595 -12.55 19.35 -20.90
N ASN A 596 -13.28 18.56 -21.68
CA ASN A 596 -13.67 17.21 -21.32
C ASN A 596 -12.55 16.22 -21.60
N TRP A 597 -11.98 15.66 -20.53
CA TRP A 597 -10.93 14.66 -20.67
C TRP A 597 -11.52 13.25 -20.56
N HIS A 598 -11.61 12.56 -21.69
CA HIS A 598 -11.90 11.13 -21.73
C HIS A 598 -10.56 10.38 -21.61
N ALA A 599 -10.10 10.10 -20.39
CA ALA A 599 -8.82 9.48 -20.12
C ALA A 599 -8.67 8.16 -20.88
N GLY A 600 -7.56 7.99 -21.59
CA GLY A 600 -7.33 6.81 -22.43
C GLY A 600 -8.22 6.71 -23.67
N GLY A 601 -9.02 7.74 -24.00
CA GLY A 601 -10.01 7.71 -25.10
C GLY A 601 -11.28 6.92 -24.74
N ASP A 602 -11.55 6.74 -23.46
CA ASP A 602 -12.69 5.95 -22.95
C ASP A 602 -14.01 6.74 -23.12
N ALA A 603 -14.84 6.32 -24.08
CA ALA A 603 -16.14 6.91 -24.37
C ALA A 603 -17.21 6.63 -23.29
N SER A 604 -16.95 5.74 -22.33
CA SER A 604 -17.87 5.46 -21.22
C SER A 604 -17.79 6.48 -20.09
N LEU A 605 -16.77 7.33 -20.11
CA LEU A 605 -16.64 8.44 -19.16
C LEU A 605 -17.67 9.52 -19.47
N ASP A 606 -18.05 10.28 -18.44
CA ASP A 606 -19.06 11.34 -18.46
C ASP A 606 -18.51 12.55 -17.67
N PRO A 607 -17.49 13.24 -18.22
CA PRO A 607 -16.82 14.36 -17.58
C PRO A 607 -17.77 15.41 -17.03
N GLN A 608 -17.56 15.81 -15.76
CA GLN A 608 -18.38 16.80 -15.11
C GLN A 608 -17.57 17.94 -14.48
N ALA A 609 -17.90 19.18 -14.84
CA ALA A 609 -17.44 20.36 -14.12
C ALA A 609 -18.58 21.36 -13.92
N THR A 610 -18.77 21.80 -12.69
CA THR A 610 -19.73 22.86 -12.33
C THR A 610 -18.98 24.01 -11.65
N VAL A 611 -19.17 25.24 -12.15
CA VAL A 611 -18.65 26.46 -11.52
C VAL A 611 -19.81 27.30 -11.07
N ARG A 612 -19.91 27.59 -9.77
CA ARG A 612 -21.08 28.33 -9.22
C ARG A 612 -20.68 29.35 -8.16
N ASN A 613 -21.50 30.38 -8.02
CA ASN A 613 -21.37 31.43 -7.00
C ASN A 613 -19.97 32.08 -6.95
N SER A 614 -19.22 32.02 -8.04
CA SER A 614 -17.79 32.32 -8.10
C SER A 614 -17.55 33.65 -8.86
N THR A 615 -16.40 34.28 -8.61
CA THR A 615 -15.97 35.47 -9.30
C THR A 615 -15.00 35.11 -10.42
N LEU A 616 -15.38 35.37 -11.67
CA LEU A 616 -14.60 35.08 -12.85
C LEU A 616 -13.90 36.33 -13.38
N GLY A 617 -12.56 36.30 -13.42
CA GLY A 617 -11.77 37.41 -13.97
C GLY A 617 -11.88 37.53 -15.49
N ALA A 618 -11.48 38.67 -16.03
CA ALA A 618 -11.54 38.99 -17.47
C ALA A 618 -10.78 37.99 -18.38
N ALA A 619 -9.90 37.19 -17.80
CA ALA A 619 -9.16 36.14 -18.51
C ALA A 619 -10.05 35.01 -19.05
N ILE A 620 -11.23 34.80 -18.46
CA ILE A 620 -12.11 33.70 -18.87
C ILE A 620 -12.82 34.05 -20.19
N LYS A 621 -12.76 33.11 -21.13
CA LYS A 621 -13.38 33.25 -22.46
C LYS A 621 -14.89 33.34 -22.41
N ALA A 622 -15.47 34.02 -23.38
CA ALA A 622 -16.91 34.06 -23.56
C ALA A 622 -17.53 32.69 -23.85
N LYS A 623 -16.78 31.80 -24.51
CA LYS A 623 -17.05 30.36 -24.66
C LYS A 623 -16.08 29.58 -23.75
N PRO A 624 -16.47 29.33 -22.49
CA PRO A 624 -15.51 28.87 -21.49
C PRO A 624 -15.24 27.37 -21.54
N TRP A 625 -16.01 26.60 -22.27
CA TRP A 625 -15.87 25.17 -22.42
C TRP A 625 -15.38 24.79 -23.82
N THR A 626 -14.60 23.72 -23.96
CA THR A 626 -14.06 23.29 -25.27
C THR A 626 -13.82 21.79 -25.31
N ASP A 627 -13.77 21.25 -26.51
CA ASP A 627 -13.55 19.84 -26.80
C ASP A 627 -12.13 19.38 -26.48
N MET A 628 -11.95 18.09 -26.17
CA MET A 628 -10.67 17.45 -25.98
C MET A 628 -10.67 16.03 -26.54
N GLY A 629 -9.59 15.66 -27.26
CA GLY A 629 -9.36 14.27 -27.68
C GLY A 629 -10.38 13.71 -28.67
N GLY A 630 -11.10 14.58 -29.40
CA GLY A 630 -12.14 14.16 -30.35
C GLY A 630 -13.52 13.98 -29.74
N PHE A 631 -13.68 14.21 -28.44
CA PHE A 631 -14.96 14.20 -27.75
C PHE A 631 -15.53 15.62 -27.63
N SER A 632 -16.83 15.78 -27.82
CA SER A 632 -17.52 17.07 -27.67
C SER A 632 -17.88 17.29 -26.22
N TRP A 633 -17.46 18.43 -25.64
CA TRP A 633 -17.85 18.79 -24.27
C TRP A 633 -19.38 18.97 -24.11
N LYS A 634 -20.13 19.16 -25.24
CA LYS A 634 -21.58 19.30 -25.22
C LYS A 634 -22.33 18.00 -24.95
N ASP A 635 -21.64 16.88 -25.10
CA ASP A 635 -22.17 15.57 -24.77
C ASP A 635 -21.92 15.21 -23.29
N ASP A 636 -21.22 16.08 -22.55
CA ASP A 636 -20.80 15.90 -21.16
C ASP A 636 -21.48 16.94 -20.23
N ARG A 637 -21.19 16.88 -18.92
CA ARG A 637 -21.89 17.65 -17.87
C ARG A 637 -21.14 18.91 -17.45
N PHE A 638 -21.10 19.93 -18.30
CA PHE A 638 -20.45 21.21 -18.01
C PHE A 638 -21.50 22.31 -17.80
N ALA A 639 -21.43 23.03 -16.67
CA ALA A 639 -22.39 24.05 -16.35
C ALA A 639 -21.83 25.13 -15.41
N GLU A 640 -22.51 26.27 -15.42
CA GLU A 640 -22.29 27.41 -14.51
C GLU A 640 -23.56 27.77 -13.76
N HIS A 641 -23.42 28.51 -12.63
CA HIS A 641 -24.56 29.08 -11.91
C HIS A 641 -24.16 30.31 -11.09
N LYS A 642 -24.85 31.43 -11.31
CA LYS A 642 -24.70 32.67 -10.54
C LYS A 642 -23.25 33.15 -10.36
N ASN A 643 -22.40 32.94 -11.37
CA ASN A 643 -21.07 33.51 -11.36
C ASN A 643 -21.11 35.02 -11.67
N THR A 644 -20.14 35.75 -11.12
CA THR A 644 -19.99 37.20 -11.26
C THR A 644 -18.61 37.58 -11.81
N GLY A 645 -18.38 38.87 -12.07
CA GLY A 645 -17.07 39.35 -12.55
C GLY A 645 -16.99 39.49 -14.07
N ALA A 646 -15.91 40.07 -14.57
CA ALA A 646 -15.75 40.43 -15.99
C ALA A 646 -15.66 39.20 -16.94
N GLY A 647 -15.34 38.03 -16.41
CA GLY A 647 -15.32 36.76 -17.15
C GLY A 647 -16.64 35.97 -17.06
N ALA A 648 -17.61 36.42 -16.27
CA ALA A 648 -18.94 35.83 -16.25
C ALA A 648 -19.75 36.22 -17.51
N GLY A 649 -20.71 35.39 -17.90
CA GLY A 649 -21.51 35.63 -19.10
C GLY A 649 -22.91 35.06 -18.98
N SER A 650 -23.79 35.50 -19.92
CA SER A 650 -25.14 35.02 -19.99
C SER A 650 -25.26 33.61 -20.53
N ALA A 651 -26.38 32.95 -20.23
CA ALA A 651 -26.70 31.62 -20.75
C ALA A 651 -26.69 31.57 -22.28
N SER A 652 -26.04 30.56 -22.83
CA SER A 652 -26.03 30.28 -24.27
C SER A 652 -25.72 28.78 -24.50
N ALA A 653 -25.81 28.32 -25.74
CA ALA A 653 -25.41 26.95 -26.11
C ALA A 653 -23.95 26.67 -25.87
N ASP A 654 -23.09 27.69 -25.83
CA ASP A 654 -21.65 27.55 -25.53
C ASP A 654 -21.32 27.88 -24.03
N ARG A 655 -22.37 28.23 -23.25
CA ARG A 655 -22.23 28.60 -21.83
C ARG A 655 -23.50 28.21 -21.05
N PRO A 656 -23.72 26.91 -20.82
CA PRO A 656 -24.93 26.45 -20.13
C PRO A 656 -24.96 26.91 -18.67
N GLN A 657 -26.13 27.38 -18.25
CA GLN A 657 -26.40 27.82 -16.88
C GLN A 657 -27.41 26.87 -16.24
N LEU A 658 -27.15 26.43 -15.01
CA LEU A 658 -28.11 25.68 -14.21
C LEU A 658 -29.30 26.61 -13.81
N SER A 659 -30.50 26.09 -13.83
CA SER A 659 -31.64 26.73 -13.13
C SER A 659 -31.43 26.65 -11.61
N ASP A 660 -32.14 27.48 -10.84
CA ASP A 660 -32.09 27.45 -9.38
C ASP A 660 -32.48 26.06 -8.82
N ALA A 661 -33.44 25.38 -9.44
CA ALA A 661 -33.85 24.04 -9.05
C ALA A 661 -32.76 22.98 -9.31
N GLN A 662 -32.04 23.07 -10.43
CA GLN A 662 -30.91 22.20 -10.72
C GLN A 662 -29.72 22.49 -9.80
N ALA A 663 -29.46 23.78 -9.55
CA ALA A 663 -28.37 24.19 -8.67
C ALA A 663 -28.60 23.78 -7.20
N ALA A 664 -29.87 23.74 -6.75
CA ALA A 664 -30.22 23.24 -5.42
C ALA A 664 -29.94 21.74 -5.21
N GLN A 665 -29.72 20.96 -6.28
CA GLN A 665 -29.31 19.55 -6.26
C GLN A 665 -27.80 19.39 -6.47
N GLN A 666 -27.06 20.47 -6.45
CA GLN A 666 -25.61 20.51 -6.62
C GLN A 666 -24.93 21.35 -5.53
N GLU A 667 -25.43 21.29 -4.31
CA GLU A 667 -24.78 21.89 -3.15
C GLU A 667 -23.54 21.09 -2.75
N VAL A 668 -22.66 21.69 -1.96
CA VAL A 668 -21.46 21.02 -1.45
C VAL A 668 -21.79 19.71 -0.74
N ALA A 669 -22.87 19.70 0.04
CA ALA A 669 -23.34 18.50 0.74
C ALA A 669 -23.77 17.38 -0.23
N ASP A 670 -24.37 17.72 -1.37
CA ASP A 670 -24.76 16.72 -2.38
C ASP A 670 -23.55 16.05 -3.07
N TRP A 671 -22.41 16.74 -3.10
CA TRP A 671 -21.16 16.22 -3.64
C TRP A 671 -20.43 15.34 -2.61
N LEU A 672 -20.46 15.72 -1.33
CA LEU A 672 -19.76 15.03 -0.26
C LEU A 672 -20.58 13.89 0.38
N GLY A 673 -21.92 13.88 0.16
CA GLY A 673 -22.82 12.84 0.68
C GLY A 673 -22.80 12.77 2.21
N ASP A 674 -22.51 11.61 2.75
CA ASP A 674 -22.42 11.33 4.19
C ASP A 674 -21.18 11.94 4.89
N TRP A 675 -20.30 12.59 4.14
CA TRP A 675 -19.07 13.12 4.70
C TRP A 675 -19.15 14.62 4.99
N THR A 676 -18.99 14.99 6.26
CA THR A 676 -18.85 16.38 6.71
C THR A 676 -17.40 16.63 7.13
N PRO A 677 -16.57 17.27 6.27
CA PRO A 677 -15.17 17.53 6.59
C PRO A 677 -15.03 18.48 7.76
N THR A 678 -14.33 18.06 8.81
CA THR A 678 -13.96 18.90 9.94
C THR A 678 -12.44 18.94 10.10
N ALA A 679 -11.90 20.13 10.36
CA ALA A 679 -10.49 20.29 10.69
C ALA A 679 -10.23 19.65 12.07
N SER A 680 -9.32 18.72 12.16
CA SER A 680 -8.89 18.07 13.41
C SER A 680 -7.60 18.68 13.92
#